data_fee70c8f31bb567e3cc35210df0d1999
#
_entry.id   fee70c8f31bb567e3cc35210df0d1999
#
_cell.length_a   1.000
_cell.length_b   1.000
_cell.length_c   1.000
_cell.angle_alpha   90.00
_cell.angle_beta   90.00
_cell.angle_gamma   90.00
#
_symmetry.space_group_name_H-M   'P 1'
#
loop_
_entity.id
_entity.type
_entity.pdbx_description
1 polymer ?
#
loop_
_entity_poly.entity_id
_entity_poly.type
_entity_poly.pdbx_seq_one_letter_code
_entity_poly.pdbx_strand_id
1 'polypeptide(L)'
;MIRSLFTSASALHAHQEMLDVVGNNLANSNTTGFKSQRLRFSNQFTQLLIAQSAPSDTSGGKNPVQIGQGVQVAAADTSLAQGTFENTGKKLDLAIQNGGFFVLKNGNETFFTRAGAFAVDSQNTLVDPATGAKVQRTGTVGEGTATAPAFQIPGVGDINIPKGITVPGNATENVAFKGNLDAKALEAVAEVLTMGQPLTEGGLAATTNTLLNNLNQTSVAYAAGDQIQITGTRVDGTSVNAFYTATGTAADTVGALLGVINNVFLSATPGVGATASLDSSGHIVLTANQSGVANLTLSLKSNPTDPTPLSGVTQFTNFQVSVDGKAADTATSVIQIFDGQFSPHNVTFTFHKVAPNRWDMTASLEGNEGVISGFGNDSTVAGLTFNENGSFLGVVGTSVTEMLASHLPFTSGGAPATSATSLNALDQHSGAAYAAGDIIQISGIDHDGTLIGPVDFAAAGKTVGDLINSINASFTGATAALDASGIIQLTSKVSGQSQLQLKLQDLPTNAGGKTTYSDYNEVTRGTDGDDDITFQISNLASFGNKQTIKLGFGSSNGFDGLSQFGGFTTAAATQQDGFAQGTLVDVSVENDGTITGQFSNGRTEAIAQIALATFANPEGLDRTSSNYFKYNSSSGTPTIAAPLSGSAGSIQSGALESSNVDIGAEFTQLIAAQRGYQVNARAFSAANQMMEEMANLLR
;
A
#
# COMPACT_ATOMS: atom_id res chain seq x y z
N MET A 1 71.93 -47.64 -6.56
CA MET A 1 72.51 -46.31 -6.48
C MET A 1 71.78 -45.28 -7.38
N ILE A 2 71.65 -45.57 -8.70
CA ILE A 2 70.87 -44.63 -9.56
C ILE A 2 69.44 -44.40 -9.10
N ARG A 3 68.78 -45.45 -8.60
CA ARG A 3 67.39 -45.30 -8.00
C ARG A 3 67.34 -44.40 -6.79
N SER A 4 68.29 -44.48 -5.85
CA SER A 4 68.32 -43.60 -4.70
C SER A 4 68.53 -42.15 -5.07
N LEU A 5 69.33 -41.92 -6.18
CA LEU A 5 69.54 -40.59 -6.69
C LEU A 5 68.24 -39.98 -7.31
N PHE A 6 67.50 -40.77 -8.11
CA PHE A 6 66.18 -40.32 -8.63
C PHE A 6 65.14 -40.15 -7.54
N THR A 7 65.09 -41.04 -6.55
CA THR A 7 64.17 -40.91 -5.41
C THR A 7 64.46 -39.64 -4.60
N SER A 8 65.75 -39.35 -4.34
CA SER A 8 66.13 -38.14 -3.61
C SER A 8 65.89 -36.88 -4.44
N ALA A 9 66.16 -36.89 -5.77
CA ALA A 9 65.89 -35.79 -6.67
C ALA A 9 64.40 -35.48 -6.74
N SER A 10 63.54 -36.48 -6.91
CA SER A 10 62.06 -36.26 -6.92
C SER A 10 61.56 -35.75 -5.59
N ALA A 11 62.11 -36.25 -4.46
CA ALA A 11 61.76 -35.74 -3.14
C ALA A 11 62.22 -34.29 -2.88
N LEU A 12 63.41 -33.92 -3.37
CA LEU A 12 63.87 -32.52 -3.33
C LEU A 12 62.92 -31.57 -4.07
N HIS A 13 62.52 -31.94 -5.28
CA HIS A 13 61.59 -31.17 -6.09
C HIS A 13 60.24 -31.04 -5.36
N ALA A 14 59.69 -32.11 -4.86
CA ALA A 14 58.43 -32.12 -4.16
C ALA A 14 58.45 -31.26 -2.85
N HIS A 15 59.56 -31.32 -2.10
CA HIS A 15 59.72 -30.48 -0.91
C HIS A 15 59.96 -29.00 -1.28
N GLN A 16 60.57 -28.69 -2.41
CA GLN A 16 60.74 -27.32 -2.90
C GLN A 16 59.36 -26.74 -3.27
N GLU A 17 58.55 -27.46 -4.03
CA GLU A 17 57.16 -27.00 -4.33
C GLU A 17 56.33 -26.83 -3.07
N MET A 18 56.54 -27.68 -2.05
CA MET A 18 55.90 -27.51 -0.77
C MET A 18 56.32 -26.21 -0.06
N LEU A 19 57.64 -25.89 -0.10
CA LEU A 19 58.16 -24.65 0.45
C LEU A 19 57.56 -23.41 -0.25
N ASP A 20 57.42 -23.47 -1.57
CA ASP A 20 56.85 -22.40 -2.39
C ASP A 20 55.37 -22.17 -2.05
N VAL A 21 54.58 -23.23 -1.89
CA VAL A 21 53.16 -23.15 -1.51
C VAL A 21 52.99 -22.64 -0.10
N VAL A 22 53.76 -23.20 0.86
CA VAL A 22 53.69 -22.74 2.26
C VAL A 22 54.17 -21.29 2.40
N GLY A 23 55.21 -20.90 1.68
CA GLY A 23 55.69 -19.52 1.60
C GLY A 23 54.63 -18.56 1.06
N ASN A 24 53.92 -18.99 -0.03
CA ASN A 24 52.82 -18.21 -0.58
C ASN A 24 51.63 -18.10 0.39
N ASN A 25 51.25 -19.18 1.08
CA ASN A 25 50.21 -19.13 2.10
C ASN A 25 50.57 -18.12 3.22
N LEU A 26 51.81 -18.21 3.72
CA LEU A 26 52.28 -17.33 4.79
C LEU A 26 52.31 -15.86 4.35
N ALA A 27 52.79 -15.58 3.13
CA ALA A 27 52.78 -14.23 2.56
C ALA A 27 51.39 -13.62 2.45
N ASN A 28 50.37 -14.45 2.26
CA ASN A 28 48.98 -14.05 2.09
C ASN A 28 48.13 -14.25 3.35
N SER A 29 48.74 -14.43 4.51
CA SER A 29 48.02 -14.62 5.79
C SER A 29 47.14 -13.42 6.16
N ASN A 30 47.47 -12.19 5.73
CA ASN A 30 46.71 -10.97 5.95
C ASN A 30 45.94 -10.49 4.71
N THR A 31 45.84 -11.32 3.65
CA THR A 31 45.16 -10.93 2.42
C THR A 31 43.69 -11.32 2.50
N THR A 32 42.79 -10.35 2.37
CA THR A 32 41.33 -10.52 2.43
C THR A 32 40.85 -11.57 1.41
N GLY A 33 40.03 -12.52 1.87
CA GLY A 33 39.44 -13.56 1.02
C GLY A 33 40.41 -14.58 0.45
N PHE A 34 41.68 -14.56 0.88
CA PHE A 34 42.66 -15.56 0.45
C PHE A 34 42.32 -16.95 0.97
N LYS A 35 42.50 -17.94 0.11
CA LYS A 35 42.30 -19.36 0.42
C LYS A 35 43.61 -20.11 0.33
N SER A 36 44.01 -20.79 1.41
CA SER A 36 45.23 -21.54 1.51
C SER A 36 45.28 -22.72 0.52
N GLN A 37 46.47 -23.06 0.09
CA GLN A 37 46.71 -24.24 -0.77
C GLN A 37 47.49 -25.29 0.01
N ARG A 38 47.24 -26.55 -0.31
CA ARG A 38 47.92 -27.68 0.26
C ARG A 38 48.35 -28.64 -0.84
N LEU A 39 49.62 -29.07 -0.83
CA LEU A 39 50.10 -30.10 -1.74
C LEU A 39 49.84 -31.49 -1.16
N ARG A 40 49.38 -32.37 -2.02
CA ARG A 40 49.32 -33.83 -1.78
C ARG A 40 50.39 -34.54 -2.57
N PHE A 41 51.13 -35.44 -1.91
CA PHE A 41 52.14 -36.27 -2.50
C PHE A 41 51.61 -37.65 -2.79
N SER A 42 52.08 -38.26 -3.91
CA SER A 42 51.85 -39.65 -4.25
C SER A 42 53.13 -40.37 -4.62
N ASN A 43 53.14 -41.67 -4.50
CA ASN A 43 54.26 -42.49 -4.96
C ASN A 43 54.31 -42.45 -6.51
N GLN A 44 55.49 -42.14 -7.09
CA GLN A 44 55.63 -41.94 -8.52
C GLN A 44 55.48 -43.25 -9.29
N PHE A 45 56.29 -44.24 -8.93
CA PHE A 45 56.26 -45.59 -9.54
C PHE A 45 56.57 -46.65 -8.49
N THR A 46 55.99 -47.83 -8.61
CA THR A 46 56.27 -48.99 -7.79
C THR A 46 56.77 -50.12 -8.69
N GLN A 47 57.97 -50.56 -8.49
CA GLN A 47 58.51 -51.70 -9.20
C GLN A 47 58.26 -53.01 -8.45
N LEU A 48 57.62 -53.97 -9.08
CA LEU A 48 57.41 -55.31 -8.57
C LEU A 48 58.72 -56.13 -8.74
N LEU A 49 59.36 -56.48 -7.62
CA LEU A 49 60.53 -57.29 -7.60
C LEU A 49 60.23 -58.81 -7.59
N ILE A 50 59.23 -59.18 -6.81
CA ILE A 50 58.75 -60.56 -6.67
C ILE A 50 57.22 -60.49 -6.79
N ALA A 51 56.69 -61.28 -7.71
CA ALA A 51 55.25 -61.41 -7.88
C ALA A 51 54.66 -62.24 -6.76
N GLN A 52 53.44 -61.94 -6.45
CA GLN A 52 52.64 -62.70 -5.45
C GLN A 52 52.43 -64.14 -6.02
N SER A 53 52.36 -65.11 -5.12
CA SER A 53 51.85 -66.45 -5.43
C SER A 53 50.69 -66.83 -4.59
N ALA A 54 49.64 -67.37 -5.15
CA ALA A 54 48.49 -67.88 -4.46
C ALA A 54 48.87 -69.08 -3.58
N PRO A 55 48.25 -69.30 -2.43
CA PRO A 55 48.45 -70.53 -1.68
C PRO A 55 47.96 -71.74 -2.48
N SER A 56 48.68 -72.85 -2.37
CA SER A 56 48.30 -74.13 -2.92
C SER A 56 48.23 -75.16 -1.78
N ASP A 57 47.69 -76.35 -2.04
CA ASP A 57 47.53 -77.41 -1.05
C ASP A 57 48.84 -77.87 -0.36
N THR A 58 49.99 -77.53 -0.99
CA THR A 58 51.34 -77.93 -0.53
C THR A 58 52.22 -76.76 -0.07
N SER A 59 51.82 -75.50 -0.31
CA SER A 59 52.63 -74.36 0.12
C SER A 59 51.77 -73.11 0.37
N GLY A 60 52.13 -72.31 1.41
CA GLY A 60 51.49 -71.01 1.71
C GLY A 60 51.77 -69.97 0.62
N GLY A 61 50.83 -69.05 0.42
CA GLY A 61 50.95 -67.91 -0.49
C GLY A 61 52.13 -67.02 -0.13
N LYS A 62 52.74 -66.35 -1.09
CA LYS A 62 53.78 -65.32 -0.86
C LYS A 62 53.28 -63.97 -1.28
N ASN A 63 53.53 -62.96 -0.40
CA ASN A 63 53.20 -61.56 -0.69
C ASN A 63 54.16 -60.97 -1.74
N PRO A 64 53.68 -60.03 -2.57
CA PRO A 64 54.54 -59.37 -3.53
C PRO A 64 55.61 -58.52 -2.81
N VAL A 65 56.81 -58.44 -3.37
CA VAL A 65 57.87 -57.53 -2.93
C VAL A 65 57.93 -56.41 -3.97
N GLN A 66 57.59 -55.18 -3.47
CA GLN A 66 57.52 -53.97 -4.30
C GLN A 66 58.42 -52.88 -3.70
N ILE A 67 59.06 -52.09 -4.56
CA ILE A 67 59.89 -50.96 -4.15
C ILE A 67 59.40 -49.71 -4.91
N GLY A 68 59.10 -48.62 -4.16
CA GLY A 68 58.78 -47.32 -4.74
C GLY A 68 60.00 -46.63 -5.37
N GLN A 69 59.79 -45.83 -6.40
CA GLN A 69 60.84 -45.14 -7.17
C GLN A 69 60.74 -43.62 -7.08
N GLY A 70 60.25 -43.08 -6.02
CA GLY A 70 60.18 -41.63 -5.80
C GLY A 70 58.78 -41.12 -5.41
N VAL A 71 58.70 -39.85 -5.28
CA VAL A 71 57.48 -39.09 -4.95
C VAL A 71 57.17 -38.05 -6.02
N GLN A 72 55.90 -37.82 -6.27
CA GLN A 72 55.43 -36.73 -7.13
C GLN A 72 54.34 -35.94 -6.42
N VAL A 73 54.16 -34.67 -6.80
CA VAL A 73 53.01 -33.89 -6.43
C VAL A 73 51.80 -34.42 -7.18
N ALA A 74 50.81 -34.91 -6.43
CA ALA A 74 49.59 -35.50 -7.01
C ALA A 74 48.52 -34.44 -7.25
N ALA A 75 48.41 -33.45 -6.35
CA ALA A 75 47.45 -32.38 -6.47
C ALA A 75 47.86 -31.18 -5.58
N ALA A 76 47.45 -29.99 -5.98
CA ALA A 76 47.49 -28.80 -5.20
C ALA A 76 46.03 -28.40 -4.89
N ASP A 77 45.55 -28.80 -3.71
CA ASP A 77 44.17 -28.54 -3.30
C ASP A 77 44.04 -27.13 -2.69
N THR A 78 42.99 -26.38 -3.08
CA THR A 78 42.62 -25.12 -2.44
C THR A 78 41.67 -25.38 -1.29
N SER A 79 42.00 -24.95 -0.07
CA SER A 79 41.11 -25.03 1.07
C SER A 79 40.09 -23.88 0.99
N LEU A 80 38.85 -24.21 0.71
CA LEU A 80 37.76 -23.24 0.67
C LEU A 80 37.08 -23.04 2.05
N ALA A 81 37.69 -23.58 3.12
CA ALA A 81 37.21 -23.34 4.48
C ALA A 81 37.08 -21.83 4.74
N GLN A 82 36.06 -21.47 5.49
CA GLN A 82 35.78 -20.08 5.82
C GLN A 82 36.84 -19.50 6.74
N GLY A 83 37.32 -18.28 6.42
CA GLY A 83 38.16 -17.50 7.29
C GLY A 83 37.34 -16.82 8.41
N THR A 84 38.04 -16.17 9.33
CA THR A 84 37.39 -15.33 10.36
C THR A 84 36.87 -14.04 9.71
N PHE A 85 35.81 -13.47 10.29
CA PHE A 85 35.29 -12.17 9.85
C PHE A 85 35.95 -11.05 10.65
N GLU A 86 36.43 -10.05 9.94
CA GLU A 86 36.97 -8.82 10.48
C GLU A 86 35.98 -7.69 10.24
N ASN A 87 35.46 -7.07 11.32
CA ASN A 87 34.54 -5.95 11.21
C ASN A 87 35.29 -4.67 10.84
N THR A 88 34.96 -4.07 9.72
CA THR A 88 35.59 -2.84 9.21
C THR A 88 34.73 -1.60 9.43
N GLY A 89 33.42 -1.76 9.72
CA GLY A 89 32.46 -0.67 9.84
C GLY A 89 32.12 0.04 8.54
N LYS A 90 32.69 -0.36 7.39
CA LYS A 90 32.35 0.16 6.06
C LYS A 90 31.23 -0.67 5.48
N LYS A 91 30.09 -0.06 5.18
CA LYS A 91 28.86 -0.75 4.73
C LYS A 91 28.99 -1.54 3.43
N LEU A 92 29.95 -1.16 2.56
CA LEU A 92 30.22 -1.84 1.29
C LEU A 92 31.36 -2.86 1.36
N ASP A 93 31.97 -3.04 2.54
CA ASP A 93 32.82 -4.18 2.84
C ASP A 93 31.89 -5.37 3.15
N LEU A 94 31.98 -6.41 2.35
CA LEU A 94 31.04 -7.51 2.38
C LEU A 94 31.78 -8.83 2.57
N ALA A 95 31.25 -9.70 3.41
CA ALA A 95 31.73 -11.04 3.57
C ALA A 95 30.61 -12.05 3.28
N ILE A 96 30.96 -13.19 2.67
CA ILE A 96 30.01 -14.27 2.42
C ILE A 96 30.13 -15.28 3.55
N GLN A 97 29.04 -15.52 4.26
CA GLN A 97 28.94 -16.58 5.25
C GLN A 97 28.46 -17.87 4.56
N ASN A 98 29.19 -18.96 4.72
CA ASN A 98 28.99 -20.26 4.06
C ASN A 98 29.40 -20.27 2.58
N GLY A 99 28.65 -20.93 1.71
CA GLY A 99 28.99 -21.19 0.31
C GLY A 99 28.77 -20.01 -0.63
N GLY A 100 29.55 -19.93 -1.71
CA GLY A 100 29.34 -18.94 -2.77
C GLY A 100 30.55 -18.02 -3.02
N PHE A 101 30.52 -17.28 -4.10
CA PHE A 101 31.53 -16.31 -4.52
C PHE A 101 30.82 -15.08 -5.07
N PHE A 102 31.36 -13.89 -4.83
CA PHE A 102 30.92 -12.69 -5.55
C PHE A 102 31.20 -12.82 -7.03
N VAL A 103 30.27 -12.37 -7.84
CA VAL A 103 30.37 -12.35 -9.28
C VAL A 103 30.86 -10.98 -9.72
N LEU A 104 32.01 -10.94 -10.41
CA LEU A 104 32.58 -9.71 -10.95
C LEU A 104 32.74 -9.83 -12.45
N LYS A 105 32.64 -8.70 -13.14
CA LYS A 105 32.82 -8.61 -14.58
C LYS A 105 33.87 -7.54 -14.92
N ASN A 106 34.83 -7.89 -15.75
CA ASN A 106 35.80 -6.97 -16.31
C ASN A 106 35.81 -7.12 -17.83
N GLY A 107 35.24 -6.13 -18.52
CA GLY A 107 34.99 -6.27 -19.98
C GLY A 107 34.01 -7.41 -20.26
N ASN A 108 34.48 -8.42 -21.04
CA ASN A 108 33.70 -9.62 -21.39
C ASN A 108 33.98 -10.82 -20.49
N GLU A 109 34.94 -10.71 -19.56
CA GLU A 109 35.33 -11.83 -18.71
C GLU A 109 34.61 -11.72 -17.33
N THR A 110 34.16 -12.89 -16.87
CA THR A 110 33.56 -13.06 -15.56
C THR A 110 34.53 -13.70 -14.60
N PHE A 111 34.68 -13.10 -13.44
CA PHE A 111 35.52 -13.56 -12.35
C PHE A 111 34.69 -13.81 -11.09
N PHE A 112 35.20 -14.62 -10.21
CA PHE A 112 34.60 -14.96 -8.94
C PHE A 112 35.59 -14.70 -7.82
N THR A 113 35.12 -14.15 -6.69
CA THR A 113 36.01 -13.85 -5.56
C THR A 113 35.29 -14.02 -4.22
N ARG A 114 36.11 -14.21 -3.18
CA ARG A 114 35.67 -14.11 -1.78
C ARG A 114 36.06 -12.76 -1.15
N ALA A 115 36.93 -11.99 -1.81
CA ALA A 115 37.29 -10.66 -1.37
C ALA A 115 36.14 -9.69 -1.64
N GLY A 116 35.59 -9.09 -0.60
CA GLY A 116 34.40 -8.21 -0.69
C GLY A 116 34.69 -6.75 -0.31
N ALA A 117 35.92 -6.28 -0.46
CA ALA A 117 36.27 -4.87 -0.24
C ALA A 117 35.84 -4.03 -1.46
N PHE A 118 34.57 -3.67 -1.54
CA PHE A 118 34.01 -2.94 -2.69
C PHE A 118 33.91 -1.45 -2.45
N ALA A 119 33.88 -0.68 -3.53
CA ALA A 119 33.71 0.76 -3.52
C ALA A 119 32.85 1.20 -4.72
N VAL A 120 32.31 2.41 -4.62
CA VAL A 120 31.55 3.05 -5.71
C VAL A 120 32.50 3.94 -6.50
N ASP A 121 32.55 3.73 -7.81
CA ASP A 121 33.39 4.51 -8.72
C ASP A 121 32.75 5.87 -9.08
N SER A 122 33.42 6.66 -9.93
CA SER A 122 32.94 7.97 -10.38
C SER A 122 31.69 7.91 -11.27
N GLN A 123 31.33 6.71 -11.77
CA GLN A 123 30.12 6.47 -12.57
C GLN A 123 29.00 5.85 -11.73
N ASN A 124 29.14 5.86 -10.41
CA ASN A 124 28.20 5.27 -9.46
C ASN A 124 28.07 3.74 -9.55
N THR A 125 29.06 3.05 -10.16
CA THR A 125 29.08 1.59 -10.26
C THR A 125 29.81 0.99 -9.06
N LEU A 126 29.28 -0.11 -8.52
CA LEU A 126 29.94 -0.89 -7.46
C LEU A 126 31.05 -1.73 -8.07
N VAL A 127 32.30 -1.47 -7.66
CA VAL A 127 33.50 -2.09 -8.24
C VAL A 127 34.44 -2.60 -7.15
N ASP A 128 35.32 -3.51 -7.51
CA ASP A 128 36.53 -3.80 -6.74
C ASP A 128 37.56 -2.69 -7.04
N PRO A 129 37.95 -1.87 -6.06
CA PRO A 129 38.85 -0.73 -6.28
C PRO A 129 40.27 -1.12 -6.71
N ALA A 130 40.69 -2.38 -6.47
CA ALA A 130 42.01 -2.86 -6.85
C ALA A 130 42.12 -3.16 -8.35
N THR A 131 41.05 -3.56 -9.00
CA THR A 131 41.04 -4.04 -10.39
C THR A 131 40.07 -3.28 -11.30
N GLY A 132 39.13 -2.55 -10.74
CA GLY A 132 38.03 -1.92 -11.48
C GLY A 132 36.96 -2.90 -11.98
N ALA A 133 37.00 -4.16 -11.54
CA ALA A 133 36.01 -5.15 -11.92
C ALA A 133 34.65 -4.83 -11.27
N LYS A 134 33.58 -4.86 -12.05
CA LYS A 134 32.22 -4.47 -11.64
C LYS A 134 31.51 -5.63 -10.98
N VAL A 135 30.93 -5.39 -9.81
CA VAL A 135 30.10 -6.35 -9.07
C VAL A 135 28.78 -6.54 -9.80
N GLN A 136 28.35 -7.80 -9.94
CA GLN A 136 27.15 -8.15 -10.69
C GLN A 136 25.96 -8.34 -9.76
N ARG A 137 24.76 -7.98 -10.25
CA ARG A 137 23.46 -8.17 -9.61
C ARG A 137 22.74 -9.39 -10.13
N THR A 138 21.73 -9.82 -9.39
CA THR A 138 20.77 -10.84 -9.79
C THR A 138 19.34 -10.31 -9.66
N GLY A 139 18.42 -10.89 -10.40
CA GLY A 139 17.00 -10.51 -10.36
C GLY A 139 16.71 -9.13 -10.96
N THR A 140 15.52 -8.62 -10.64
CA THR A 140 14.97 -7.36 -11.16
C THR A 140 14.87 -6.25 -10.10
N VAL A 141 15.48 -6.48 -8.92
CA VAL A 141 15.49 -5.50 -7.83
C VAL A 141 16.13 -4.20 -8.30
N GLY A 142 15.45 -3.08 -8.06
CA GLY A 142 15.88 -1.75 -8.49
C GLY A 142 15.63 -1.42 -9.97
N GLU A 143 15.07 -2.33 -10.77
CA GLU A 143 14.52 -1.99 -12.07
C GLU A 143 13.19 -1.27 -11.88
N GLY A 144 13.00 -0.13 -12.54
CA GLY A 144 11.82 0.70 -12.36
C GLY A 144 10.52 -0.04 -12.67
N THR A 145 9.51 0.26 -11.89
CA THR A 145 8.11 -0.13 -12.13
C THR A 145 7.25 1.13 -12.31
N ALA A 146 5.96 0.95 -12.54
CA ALA A 146 5.04 2.12 -12.59
C ALA A 146 5.03 2.93 -11.29
N THR A 147 5.36 2.30 -10.15
CA THR A 147 5.28 2.88 -8.81
C THR A 147 6.63 3.00 -8.08
N ALA A 148 7.72 2.48 -8.66
CA ALA A 148 9.05 2.52 -8.05
C ALA A 148 10.09 3.09 -9.03
N PRO A 149 11.02 3.93 -8.53
CA PRO A 149 12.05 4.53 -9.38
C PRO A 149 13.01 3.49 -9.95
N ALA A 150 13.51 3.76 -11.16
CA ALA A 150 14.51 2.93 -11.82
C ALA A 150 15.92 3.29 -11.34
N PHE A 151 16.54 2.44 -10.56
CA PHE A 151 17.95 2.55 -10.15
C PHE A 151 18.86 1.72 -11.05
N GLN A 152 18.35 0.64 -11.60
CA GLN A 152 19.08 -0.30 -12.46
C GLN A 152 18.51 -0.31 -13.87
N ILE A 153 19.38 -0.52 -14.85
CA ILE A 153 18.97 -0.65 -16.23
C ILE A 153 18.59 -2.13 -16.49
N PRO A 154 17.38 -2.41 -16.98
CA PRO A 154 16.97 -3.77 -17.31
C PRO A 154 17.96 -4.48 -18.24
N GLY A 155 18.30 -5.73 -17.91
CA GLY A 155 19.25 -6.54 -18.71
C GLY A 155 20.72 -6.22 -18.50
N VAL A 156 21.08 -5.21 -17.71
CA VAL A 156 22.48 -4.90 -17.33
C VAL A 156 22.76 -5.51 -15.95
N GLY A 157 23.80 -6.33 -15.86
CA GLY A 157 24.18 -7.01 -14.63
C GLY A 157 24.99 -6.15 -13.65
N ASP A 158 25.53 -5.01 -14.09
CA ASP A 158 26.34 -4.13 -13.24
C ASP A 158 25.45 -3.45 -12.19
N ILE A 159 25.95 -3.30 -10.96
CA ILE A 159 25.25 -2.62 -9.87
C ILE A 159 25.53 -1.13 -9.93
N ASN A 160 24.48 -0.31 -10.08
CA ASN A 160 24.56 1.14 -10.00
C ASN A 160 24.02 1.62 -8.64
N ILE A 161 24.81 2.42 -7.92
CA ILE A 161 24.43 3.07 -6.67
C ILE A 161 24.26 4.56 -6.96
N PRO A 162 23.03 5.09 -7.02
CA PRO A 162 22.75 6.42 -7.58
C PRO A 162 23.12 7.57 -6.62
N LYS A 163 24.40 7.74 -6.31
CA LYS A 163 24.87 8.85 -5.47
C LYS A 163 24.62 10.18 -6.16
N GLY A 164 23.96 11.12 -5.45
CA GLY A 164 23.68 12.46 -5.96
C GLY A 164 22.55 12.54 -6.99
N ILE A 165 21.85 11.43 -7.27
CA ILE A 165 20.63 11.45 -8.08
C ILE A 165 19.45 11.77 -7.19
N THR A 166 18.57 12.65 -7.67
CA THR A 166 17.30 12.96 -7.02
C THR A 166 16.27 11.94 -7.47
N VAL A 167 15.67 11.24 -6.51
CA VAL A 167 14.53 10.36 -6.76
C VAL A 167 13.27 11.20 -6.74
N PRO A 168 12.37 11.06 -7.74
CA PRO A 168 11.10 11.77 -7.73
C PRO A 168 10.30 11.43 -6.47
N GLY A 169 9.53 12.40 -5.99
CA GLY A 169 8.55 12.17 -4.95
C GLY A 169 7.35 11.39 -5.47
N ASN A 170 6.33 11.29 -4.65
CA ASN A 170 5.02 10.80 -5.01
C ASN A 170 3.97 11.81 -4.57
N ALA A 171 3.05 12.17 -5.46
CA ALA A 171 1.90 12.97 -5.08
C ALA A 171 0.99 12.16 -4.16
N THR A 172 0.34 12.83 -3.20
CA THR A 172 -0.60 12.16 -2.30
C THR A 172 -1.85 11.75 -3.08
N GLU A 173 -2.18 10.48 -3.05
CA GLU A 173 -3.40 9.92 -3.63
C GLU A 173 -4.39 9.46 -2.55
N ASN A 174 -3.91 9.11 -1.36
CA ASN A 174 -4.73 8.59 -0.28
C ASN A 174 -4.40 9.27 1.05
N VAL A 175 -5.45 9.57 1.82
CA VAL A 175 -5.37 10.06 3.21
C VAL A 175 -6.27 9.20 4.08
N ALA A 176 -5.74 8.62 5.14
CA ALA A 176 -6.48 7.80 6.08
C ALA A 176 -6.68 8.50 7.44
N PHE A 177 -7.89 8.40 7.94
CA PHE A 177 -8.31 8.96 9.24
C PHE A 177 -8.45 7.85 10.27
N LYS A 178 -8.04 8.15 11.51
CA LYS A 178 -8.24 7.28 12.67
C LYS A 178 -8.53 8.10 13.92
N GLY A 179 -9.16 7.45 14.88
CA GLY A 179 -9.41 8.01 16.20
C GLY A 179 -10.88 8.18 16.53
N ASN A 180 -11.15 8.80 17.65
CA ASN A 180 -12.49 8.96 18.22
C ASN A 180 -13.03 10.36 18.02
N LEU A 181 -14.30 10.48 17.67
CA LEU A 181 -15.12 11.69 17.76
C LEU A 181 -16.01 11.56 19.00
N ASP A 182 -16.06 12.59 19.86
CA ASP A 182 -16.82 12.50 21.10
C ASP A 182 -18.33 12.40 20.85
N ALA A 183 -18.93 11.29 21.25
CA ALA A 183 -20.39 11.09 21.15
C ALA A 183 -21.19 12.16 21.92
N LYS A 184 -20.59 12.75 22.96
CA LYS A 184 -21.21 13.81 23.82
C LYS A 184 -20.95 15.23 23.31
N ALA A 185 -20.22 15.39 22.21
CA ALA A 185 -20.01 16.68 21.58
C ALA A 185 -21.36 17.38 21.34
N LEU A 186 -21.40 18.69 21.51
CA LEU A 186 -22.61 19.47 21.35
C LEU A 186 -22.84 19.78 19.87
N GLU A 187 -24.10 19.71 19.49
CA GLU A 187 -24.55 20.11 18.15
C GLU A 187 -24.71 21.64 18.08
N ALA A 188 -24.65 22.18 16.87
CA ALA A 188 -25.01 23.58 16.67
C ALA A 188 -26.50 23.80 16.92
N VAL A 189 -26.81 24.82 17.63
CA VAL A 189 -28.20 25.19 17.97
C VAL A 189 -28.51 26.57 17.38
N ALA A 190 -29.66 26.67 16.70
CA ALA A 190 -30.12 27.93 16.15
C ALA A 190 -30.68 28.81 17.31
N GLU A 191 -30.35 30.10 17.27
CA GLU A 191 -30.92 31.06 18.20
C GLU A 191 -32.43 31.27 17.92
N VAL A 192 -33.21 31.28 18.98
CA VAL A 192 -34.65 31.50 18.92
C VAL A 192 -35.05 32.65 19.88
N LEU A 193 -35.67 33.66 19.32
CA LEU A 193 -36.31 34.73 20.10
C LEU A 193 -37.81 34.47 20.19
N THR A 194 -38.38 34.66 21.36
CA THR A 194 -39.82 34.52 21.59
C THR A 194 -40.35 35.79 22.22
N MET A 195 -41.46 36.27 21.72
CA MET A 195 -42.17 37.41 22.29
C MET A 195 -42.67 37.07 23.70
N GLY A 196 -42.51 37.96 24.65
CA GLY A 196 -42.74 37.68 26.09
C GLY A 196 -44.22 37.42 26.47
N GLN A 197 -45.16 37.87 25.66
CA GLN A 197 -46.61 37.63 25.86
C GLN A 197 -47.25 37.18 24.57
N PRO A 198 -48.15 36.19 24.56
CA PRO A 198 -48.82 35.72 23.36
C PRO A 198 -49.81 36.77 22.85
N LEU A 199 -49.95 36.82 21.52
CA LEU A 199 -51.05 37.52 20.87
C LEU A 199 -52.33 36.70 21.05
N THR A 200 -53.40 37.31 21.44
CA THR A 200 -54.68 36.63 21.70
C THR A 200 -55.86 37.35 21.07
N GLU A 201 -56.90 36.62 20.68
CA GLU A 201 -58.18 37.09 20.19
C GLU A 201 -59.28 36.40 20.98
N GLY A 202 -60.15 37.23 21.70
CA GLY A 202 -61.21 36.67 22.48
C GLY A 202 -60.75 35.71 23.61
N GLY A 203 -59.50 35.86 24.10
CA GLY A 203 -58.91 35.01 25.14
C GLY A 203 -58.28 33.67 24.58
N LEU A 204 -58.34 33.43 23.28
CA LEU A 204 -57.68 32.31 22.62
C LEU A 204 -56.38 32.78 21.94
N ALA A 205 -55.46 31.85 21.71
CA ALA A 205 -54.23 32.14 20.95
C ALA A 205 -54.55 32.69 19.56
N ALA A 206 -53.89 33.77 19.14
CA ALA A 206 -54.04 34.32 17.81
C ALA A 206 -53.52 33.32 16.76
N THR A 207 -54.07 33.38 15.57
CA THR A 207 -53.60 32.63 14.39
C THR A 207 -53.06 33.59 13.34
N THR A 208 -52.43 33.08 12.31
CA THR A 208 -51.95 33.91 11.19
C THR A 208 -53.07 34.67 10.48
N ASN A 209 -54.30 34.17 10.56
CA ASN A 209 -55.49 34.82 9.98
C ASN A 209 -56.16 35.84 10.93
N THR A 210 -55.74 35.89 12.21
CA THR A 210 -56.28 36.88 13.15
C THR A 210 -55.95 38.30 12.70
N LEU A 211 -56.97 39.13 12.65
CA LEU A 211 -56.81 40.56 12.31
C LEU A 211 -56.06 41.30 13.44
N LEU A 212 -55.15 42.19 13.09
CA LEU A 212 -54.41 43.01 14.04
C LEU A 212 -55.36 43.82 14.91
N ASN A 213 -56.53 44.25 14.35
CA ASN A 213 -57.59 45.01 15.07
C ASN A 213 -58.40 44.14 16.06
N ASN A 214 -58.36 42.81 15.90
CA ASN A 214 -59.06 41.90 16.81
C ASN A 214 -58.20 41.39 17.95
N LEU A 215 -56.91 41.72 17.93
CA LEU A 215 -56.02 41.29 19.03
C LEU A 215 -56.43 41.97 20.35
N ASN A 216 -56.44 41.19 21.41
CA ASN A 216 -56.70 41.71 22.79
C ASN A 216 -55.66 42.77 23.19
N GLN A 217 -54.45 42.71 22.57
CA GLN A 217 -53.37 43.67 22.80
C GLN A 217 -53.54 44.96 22.01
N THR A 218 -54.49 45.03 21.09
CA THR A 218 -54.76 46.22 20.30
C THR A 218 -55.77 47.10 21.05
N SER A 219 -55.30 48.21 21.53
CA SER A 219 -56.12 49.16 22.28
C SER A 219 -56.80 50.18 21.40
N VAL A 220 -56.25 50.48 20.23
CA VAL A 220 -56.80 51.35 19.21
C VAL A 220 -56.63 50.64 17.82
N ALA A 221 -57.73 50.62 17.05
CA ALA A 221 -57.70 49.93 15.73
C ALA A 221 -56.85 50.66 14.70
N TYR A 222 -56.10 49.86 13.87
CA TYR A 222 -55.31 50.39 12.76
C TYR A 222 -56.21 50.94 11.64
N ALA A 223 -55.87 52.13 11.17
CA ALA A 223 -56.40 52.72 9.93
C ALA A 223 -55.40 52.62 8.79
N ALA A 224 -55.86 52.93 7.56
CA ALA A 224 -54.96 52.94 6.42
C ALA A 224 -53.85 53.99 6.60
N GLY A 225 -52.58 53.52 6.49
CA GLY A 225 -51.39 54.36 6.65
C GLY A 225 -50.72 54.26 8.02
N ASP A 226 -51.37 53.64 9.02
CA ASP A 226 -50.73 53.36 10.32
C ASP A 226 -49.56 52.36 10.15
N GLN A 227 -48.54 52.55 10.95
CA GLN A 227 -47.30 51.77 10.81
C GLN A 227 -46.94 51.03 12.08
N ILE A 228 -46.45 49.81 11.90
CA ILE A 228 -45.70 49.06 12.93
C ILE A 228 -44.25 49.07 12.50
N GLN A 229 -43.38 49.69 13.28
CA GLN A 229 -41.95 49.69 13.08
C GLN A 229 -41.38 48.33 13.51
N ILE A 230 -40.54 47.74 12.63
CA ILE A 230 -39.83 46.48 12.84
C ILE A 230 -38.35 46.83 12.91
N THR A 231 -37.76 46.71 14.09
CA THR A 231 -36.33 46.96 14.29
C THR A 231 -35.65 45.73 14.90
N GLY A 232 -34.37 45.57 14.61
CA GLY A 232 -33.60 44.47 15.20
C GLY A 232 -32.26 44.27 14.51
N THR A 233 -31.69 43.10 14.74
CA THR A 233 -30.44 42.66 14.08
C THR A 233 -30.62 41.25 13.52
N ARG A 234 -29.98 40.97 12.38
CA ARG A 234 -29.87 39.62 11.80
C ARG A 234 -28.82 38.80 12.55
N VAL A 235 -28.67 37.54 12.18
CA VAL A 235 -27.69 36.61 12.73
C VAL A 235 -26.26 37.20 12.78
N ASP A 236 -25.87 37.94 11.76
CA ASP A 236 -24.55 38.59 11.63
C ASP A 236 -24.43 39.94 12.34
N GLY A 237 -25.48 40.38 13.05
CA GLY A 237 -25.53 41.67 13.73
C GLY A 237 -25.90 42.86 12.83
N THR A 238 -26.18 42.63 11.53
CA THR A 238 -26.67 43.70 10.63
C THR A 238 -27.99 44.24 11.07
N SER A 239 -28.10 45.56 11.20
CA SER A 239 -29.31 46.24 11.66
C SER A 239 -30.46 46.15 10.66
N VAL A 240 -31.64 45.92 11.17
CA VAL A 240 -32.91 45.90 10.45
C VAL A 240 -33.76 47.06 10.92
N ASN A 241 -34.32 47.84 9.99
CA ASN A 241 -35.30 48.88 10.27
C ASN A 241 -36.27 48.94 9.09
N ALA A 242 -37.54 48.58 9.34
CA ALA A 242 -38.60 48.54 8.33
C ALA A 242 -39.94 48.81 8.95
N PHE A 243 -40.94 48.99 8.13
CA PHE A 243 -42.30 49.31 8.55
C PHE A 243 -43.30 48.32 7.92
N TYR A 244 -44.18 47.76 8.72
CA TYR A 244 -45.46 47.25 8.23
C TYR A 244 -46.43 48.40 8.13
N THR A 245 -47.06 48.65 7.01
CA THR A 245 -48.05 49.72 6.82
C THR A 245 -49.42 49.08 6.73
N ALA A 246 -50.30 49.43 7.63
CA ALA A 246 -51.67 48.93 7.65
C ALA A 246 -52.49 49.48 6.50
N THR A 247 -53.35 48.67 5.94
CA THR A 247 -54.28 49.05 4.84
C THR A 247 -55.62 49.50 5.36
N GLY A 248 -55.89 49.27 6.65
CA GLY A 248 -57.22 49.56 7.27
C GLY A 248 -58.29 48.56 6.83
N THR A 249 -57.91 47.39 6.32
CA THR A 249 -58.84 46.40 5.77
C THR A 249 -58.66 45.05 6.46
N ALA A 250 -59.46 44.04 6.05
CA ALA A 250 -59.33 42.66 6.46
C ALA A 250 -58.02 41.97 5.99
N ALA A 251 -57.17 42.68 5.28
CA ALA A 251 -55.84 42.18 4.90
C ALA A 251 -54.80 42.36 6.02
N ASP A 252 -55.07 43.20 7.01
CA ASP A 252 -54.16 43.47 8.13
C ASP A 252 -54.23 42.36 9.17
N THR A 253 -53.60 41.24 8.85
CA THR A 253 -53.54 40.03 9.71
C THR A 253 -52.17 39.89 10.37
N VAL A 254 -52.11 39.08 11.44
CA VAL A 254 -50.83 38.67 12.05
C VAL A 254 -49.93 38.03 11.01
N GLY A 255 -50.47 37.21 10.08
CA GLY A 255 -49.70 36.61 8.98
C GLY A 255 -49.11 37.62 8.02
N ALA A 256 -49.85 38.73 7.73
CA ALA A 256 -49.30 39.81 6.89
C ALA A 256 -48.14 40.53 7.58
N LEU A 257 -48.22 40.77 8.91
CA LEU A 257 -47.10 41.31 9.69
C LEU A 257 -45.91 40.39 9.71
N LEU A 258 -46.12 39.07 9.92
CA LEU A 258 -45.05 38.06 9.87
C LEU A 258 -44.40 37.97 8.47
N GLY A 259 -45.18 38.14 7.41
CA GLY A 259 -44.67 38.20 6.05
C GLY A 259 -43.68 39.37 5.83
N VAL A 260 -43.97 40.55 6.40
CA VAL A 260 -43.05 41.69 6.36
C VAL A 260 -41.82 41.44 7.19
N ILE A 261 -41.96 40.85 8.42
CA ILE A 261 -40.81 40.48 9.25
C ILE A 261 -39.91 39.50 8.50
N ASN A 262 -40.48 38.46 7.91
CA ASN A 262 -39.74 37.48 7.13
C ASN A 262 -38.98 38.09 5.95
N ASN A 263 -39.61 38.97 5.20
CA ASN A 263 -38.95 39.66 4.06
C ASN A 263 -37.78 40.53 4.53
N VAL A 264 -37.90 41.16 5.69
CA VAL A 264 -36.86 42.05 6.23
C VAL A 264 -35.71 41.28 6.83
N PHE A 265 -35.99 40.15 7.49
CA PHE A 265 -34.97 39.26 8.04
C PHE A 265 -34.41 38.27 7.03
N LEU A 266 -35.01 38.18 5.84
CA LEU A 266 -34.43 37.42 4.73
C LEU A 266 -33.10 38.06 4.31
N SER A 267 -32.07 37.23 4.08
CA SER A 267 -30.77 37.68 3.57
C SER A 267 -30.44 36.96 2.27
N ALA A 268 -29.85 37.69 1.33
CA ALA A 268 -29.28 37.10 0.13
C ALA A 268 -28.03 36.24 0.44
N THR A 269 -27.41 36.49 1.59
CA THR A 269 -26.30 35.69 2.08
C THR A 269 -26.85 34.47 2.82
N PRO A 270 -26.53 33.26 2.38
CA PRO A 270 -26.94 32.03 3.08
C PRO A 270 -26.57 32.07 4.56
N GLY A 271 -27.49 31.67 5.44
CA GLY A 271 -27.23 31.55 6.88
C GLY A 271 -27.34 32.84 7.69
N VAL A 272 -27.46 34.04 7.08
CA VAL A 272 -27.54 35.31 7.80
C VAL A 272 -28.99 35.70 8.17
N GLY A 273 -29.98 35.06 7.56
CA GLY A 273 -31.40 35.36 7.75
C GLY A 273 -31.99 34.68 8.97
N ALA A 274 -33.23 35.12 9.30
CA ALA A 274 -34.06 34.49 10.29
C ALA A 274 -35.51 34.41 9.81
N THR A 275 -36.28 33.47 10.36
CA THR A 275 -37.69 33.24 10.00
C THR A 275 -38.58 33.45 11.19
N ALA A 276 -39.57 34.35 11.01
CA ALA A 276 -40.63 34.61 12.01
C ALA A 276 -41.81 33.69 11.77
N SER A 277 -42.32 33.12 12.83
CA SER A 277 -43.54 32.30 12.86
C SER A 277 -44.38 32.60 14.06
N LEU A 278 -45.63 32.12 14.09
CA LEU A 278 -46.51 32.15 15.25
C LEU A 278 -46.57 30.76 15.85
N ASP A 279 -46.29 30.61 17.13
CA ASP A 279 -46.43 29.32 17.81
C ASP A 279 -47.88 28.99 18.14
N SER A 280 -48.13 27.78 18.61
CA SER A 280 -49.49 27.32 18.99
C SER A 280 -50.12 28.09 20.18
N SER A 281 -49.32 28.83 20.92
CA SER A 281 -49.74 29.65 22.06
C SER A 281 -49.97 31.09 21.65
N GLY A 282 -49.66 31.51 20.43
CA GLY A 282 -49.81 32.86 19.90
C GLY A 282 -48.61 33.78 20.11
N HIS A 283 -47.44 33.24 20.47
CA HIS A 283 -46.20 34.03 20.48
C HIS A 283 -45.60 34.18 19.09
N ILE A 284 -45.13 35.35 18.76
CA ILE A 284 -44.26 35.52 17.63
C ILE A 284 -42.88 34.98 18.00
N VAL A 285 -42.38 34.04 17.23
CA VAL A 285 -41.07 33.38 17.37
C VAL A 285 -40.21 33.73 16.16
N LEU A 286 -39.00 34.23 16.41
CA LEU A 286 -37.99 34.47 15.36
C LEU A 286 -36.86 33.46 15.51
N THR A 287 -36.67 32.59 14.53
CA THR A 287 -35.65 31.52 14.54
C THR A 287 -34.57 31.83 13.53
N ALA A 288 -33.30 31.77 13.92
CA ALA A 288 -32.16 31.85 13.00
C ALA A 288 -32.26 30.74 11.94
N ASN A 289 -31.99 31.06 10.66
CA ASN A 289 -32.05 30.09 9.57
C ASN A 289 -30.84 29.15 9.56
N GLN A 290 -29.80 29.46 10.33
CA GLN A 290 -28.63 28.65 10.53
C GLN A 290 -28.34 28.46 12.01
N SER A 291 -27.97 27.25 12.39
CA SER A 291 -27.52 26.97 13.74
C SER A 291 -26.13 27.58 13.99
N GLY A 292 -25.91 28.07 15.20
CA GLY A 292 -24.67 28.70 15.61
C GLY A 292 -24.91 29.90 16.49
N VAL A 293 -23.82 30.55 16.90
CA VAL A 293 -23.89 31.81 17.64
C VAL A 293 -24.53 32.89 16.77
N ALA A 294 -25.56 33.55 17.24
CA ALA A 294 -26.26 34.62 16.52
C ALA A 294 -26.38 35.87 17.37
N ASN A 295 -26.68 36.98 16.72
CA ASN A 295 -26.92 38.27 17.36
C ASN A 295 -28.33 38.77 17.03
N LEU A 296 -29.33 37.87 17.06
CA LEU A 296 -30.70 38.22 16.72
C LEU A 296 -31.30 39.15 17.75
N THR A 297 -31.97 40.18 17.27
CA THR A 297 -32.87 40.98 18.08
C THR A 297 -34.10 41.33 17.26
N LEU A 298 -35.25 41.49 17.90
CA LEU A 298 -36.48 41.95 17.27
C LEU A 298 -37.23 42.82 18.24
N SER A 299 -37.70 43.94 17.74
CA SER A 299 -38.60 44.84 18.47
C SER A 299 -39.67 45.35 17.52
N LEU A 300 -40.91 45.30 17.98
CA LEU A 300 -42.08 45.81 17.27
C LEU A 300 -42.65 47.02 18.03
N LYS A 301 -42.92 48.10 17.34
CA LYS A 301 -43.47 49.31 17.93
C LYS A 301 -44.56 49.90 17.02
N SER A 302 -45.75 50.06 17.52
CA SER A 302 -46.84 50.69 16.77
C SER A 302 -46.64 52.19 16.68
N ASN A 303 -46.92 52.77 15.50
CA ASN A 303 -46.91 54.20 15.18
C ASN A 303 -45.75 55.01 15.79
N PRO A 304 -44.51 54.73 15.44
CA PRO A 304 -43.34 55.31 16.11
C PRO A 304 -43.14 56.80 15.85
N THR A 305 -43.74 57.33 14.80
CA THR A 305 -43.50 58.68 14.29
C THR A 305 -44.67 59.64 14.55
N ASP A 306 -45.88 59.19 15.02
CA ASP A 306 -47.05 60.05 15.28
C ASP A 306 -47.10 60.46 16.72
N PRO A 307 -47.05 61.77 17.08
CA PRO A 307 -47.14 62.25 18.43
C PRO A 307 -48.57 62.33 18.96
N THR A 308 -49.57 62.03 18.11
CA THR A 308 -50.99 62.04 18.51
C THR A 308 -51.49 60.59 18.69
N PRO A 309 -52.12 60.23 19.78
CA PRO A 309 -52.44 58.82 20.08
C PRO A 309 -53.74 58.38 19.40
N LEU A 310 -53.76 58.36 18.03
CA LEU A 310 -55.07 58.31 17.42
C LEU A 310 -55.38 57.12 16.54
N SER A 311 -54.46 56.32 16.14
CA SER A 311 -54.80 55.09 15.38
C SER A 311 -53.76 54.02 15.51
N GLY A 312 -54.22 52.76 15.56
CA GLY A 312 -53.45 51.56 15.49
C GLY A 312 -52.42 51.33 16.64
N VAL A 313 -52.85 51.02 17.84
CA VAL A 313 -51.91 50.71 18.97
C VAL A 313 -52.02 49.25 19.37
N THR A 314 -51.05 48.45 19.11
CA THR A 314 -50.87 47.10 19.66
C THR A 314 -49.73 47.12 20.68
N GLN A 315 -49.98 46.54 21.86
CA GLN A 315 -48.94 46.34 22.88
C GLN A 315 -48.12 45.11 22.57
N PHE A 316 -47.02 45.28 21.82
CA PHE A 316 -46.06 44.23 21.62
C PHE A 316 -45.10 44.15 22.81
N THR A 317 -44.89 42.97 23.38
CA THR A 317 -43.91 42.78 24.44
C THR A 317 -42.52 42.55 23.86
N ASN A 318 -41.50 42.77 24.70
CA ASN A 318 -40.10 42.53 24.28
C ASN A 318 -39.90 41.10 23.92
N PHE A 319 -39.08 40.86 22.89
CA PHE A 319 -38.55 39.55 22.52
C PHE A 319 -37.42 39.19 23.47
N GLN A 320 -37.38 37.94 23.87
CA GLN A 320 -36.33 37.36 24.70
C GLN A 320 -35.76 36.15 24.03
N VAL A 321 -34.46 35.90 24.24
CA VAL A 321 -33.81 34.68 23.79
C VAL A 321 -34.43 33.51 24.55
N SER A 322 -35.17 32.66 23.88
CA SER A 322 -35.75 31.44 24.43
C SER A 322 -34.85 30.23 24.23
N VAL A 323 -34.06 30.23 23.15
CA VAL A 323 -32.99 29.27 22.88
C VAL A 323 -31.75 30.05 22.47
N ASP A 324 -30.68 29.87 23.19
CA ASP A 324 -29.40 30.53 22.93
C ASP A 324 -28.67 29.79 21.78
N GLY A 325 -28.26 30.56 20.77
CA GLY A 325 -27.54 30.02 19.62
C GLY A 325 -26.14 29.55 20.01
N LYS A 326 -25.78 28.34 19.66
CA LYS A 326 -24.49 27.73 19.96
C LYS A 326 -23.82 27.16 18.73
N ALA A 327 -22.51 27.36 18.63
CA ALA A 327 -21.71 26.67 17.65
C ALA A 327 -21.58 25.17 18.00
N ALA A 328 -21.47 24.35 17.01
CA ALA A 328 -21.10 22.92 17.20
C ALA A 328 -19.72 22.81 17.84
N ASP A 329 -19.54 21.76 18.62
CA ASP A 329 -18.18 21.33 18.97
C ASP A 329 -17.44 20.91 17.71
N THR A 330 -16.18 21.32 17.62
CA THR A 330 -15.34 21.03 16.46
C THR A 330 -14.07 20.28 16.86
N ALA A 331 -13.60 19.44 15.95
CA ALA A 331 -12.29 18.81 16.04
C ALA A 331 -11.49 19.12 14.78
N THR A 332 -10.23 19.48 14.93
CA THR A 332 -9.36 19.81 13.81
C THR A 332 -8.19 18.84 13.71
N SER A 333 -7.83 18.51 12.49
CA SER A 333 -6.64 17.70 12.16
C SER A 333 -5.92 18.31 10.97
N VAL A 334 -4.61 18.42 11.06
CA VAL A 334 -3.78 18.90 9.96
C VAL A 334 -2.91 17.75 9.48
N ILE A 335 -2.83 17.57 8.16
CA ILE A 335 -1.91 16.65 7.53
C ILE A 335 -1.18 17.32 6.37
N GLN A 336 0.08 16.99 6.21
CA GLN A 336 0.85 17.41 5.06
C GLN A 336 0.60 16.47 3.89
N ILE A 337 0.24 17.01 2.74
CA ILE A 337 0.11 16.32 1.46
C ILE A 337 1.17 16.82 0.49
N PHE A 338 1.43 16.06 -0.57
CA PHE A 338 2.38 16.43 -1.62
C PHE A 338 1.64 16.56 -2.94
N ASP A 339 1.90 17.65 -3.67
CA ASP A 339 1.31 17.91 -4.98
C ASP A 339 1.98 17.10 -6.10
N GLY A 340 1.53 17.27 -7.35
CA GLY A 340 2.11 16.60 -8.51
C GLY A 340 3.54 17.03 -8.86
N GLN A 341 4.10 18.04 -8.17
CA GLN A 341 5.51 18.46 -8.21
C GLN A 341 6.26 18.08 -6.94
N PHE A 342 5.61 17.32 -6.07
CA PHE A 342 6.14 16.80 -4.81
C PHE A 342 6.43 17.89 -3.77
N SER A 343 5.78 19.08 -3.92
CA SER A 343 5.83 20.15 -2.94
C SER A 343 4.85 19.89 -1.81
N PRO A 344 5.23 20.17 -0.55
CA PRO A 344 4.37 19.93 0.60
C PRO A 344 3.34 21.03 0.78
N HIS A 345 2.09 20.66 1.08
CA HIS A 345 0.98 21.55 1.44
C HIS A 345 0.26 21.03 2.67
N ASN A 346 -0.18 21.93 3.57
CA ASN A 346 -0.93 21.56 4.75
C ASN A 346 -2.43 21.63 4.48
N VAL A 347 -3.12 20.52 4.65
CA VAL A 347 -4.59 20.44 4.62
C VAL A 347 -5.11 20.35 6.04
N THR A 348 -6.01 21.25 6.39
CA THR A 348 -6.72 21.24 7.68
C THR A 348 -8.10 20.65 7.48
N PHE A 349 -8.40 19.57 8.18
CA PHE A 349 -9.72 18.97 8.25
C PHE A 349 -10.39 19.38 9.56
N THR A 350 -11.63 19.87 9.50
CA THR A 350 -12.41 20.27 10.66
C THR A 350 -13.71 19.47 10.69
N PHE A 351 -13.91 18.70 11.74
CA PHE A 351 -15.14 17.94 11.99
C PHE A 351 -16.09 18.78 12.82
N HIS A 352 -17.37 18.80 12.43
CA HIS A 352 -18.45 19.52 13.11
C HIS A 352 -19.55 18.56 13.48
N LYS A 353 -19.99 18.57 14.74
CA LYS A 353 -21.16 17.80 15.18
C LYS A 353 -22.43 18.43 14.64
N VAL A 354 -23.22 17.67 13.86
CA VAL A 354 -24.45 18.19 13.22
C VAL A 354 -25.72 17.51 13.72
N ALA A 355 -25.64 16.27 14.20
CA ALA A 355 -26.76 15.52 14.76
C ALA A 355 -26.23 14.35 15.61
N PRO A 356 -27.09 13.66 16.39
CA PRO A 356 -26.72 12.42 17.05
C PRO A 356 -26.13 11.44 16.02
N ASN A 357 -24.94 10.88 16.34
CA ASN A 357 -24.22 9.91 15.49
C ASN A 357 -23.88 10.42 14.07
N ARG A 358 -23.85 11.75 13.87
CA ARG A 358 -23.55 12.36 12.59
C ARG A 358 -22.64 13.57 12.73
N TRP A 359 -21.60 13.60 11.89
CA TRP A 359 -20.63 14.67 11.78
C TRP A 359 -20.49 15.12 10.32
N ASP A 360 -20.20 16.39 10.13
CA ASP A 360 -19.73 16.91 8.86
C ASP A 360 -18.24 17.25 8.96
N MET A 361 -17.48 17.13 7.88
CA MET A 361 -16.07 17.47 7.83
C MET A 361 -15.83 18.50 6.73
N THR A 362 -15.13 19.57 7.05
CA THR A 362 -14.66 20.56 6.09
C THR A 362 -13.15 20.43 5.90
N ALA A 363 -12.69 20.66 4.67
CA ALA A 363 -11.27 20.69 4.36
C ALA A 363 -10.86 22.10 3.89
N SER A 364 -9.71 22.57 4.35
CA SER A 364 -9.15 23.87 3.96
C SER A 364 -7.64 23.79 3.74
N LEU A 365 -7.13 24.61 2.81
CA LEU A 365 -5.70 24.80 2.56
C LEU A 365 -5.23 26.08 3.25
N GLU A 366 -4.01 26.07 3.73
CA GLU A 366 -3.38 27.25 4.32
C GLU A 366 -3.09 28.29 3.22
N GLY A 367 -3.35 29.56 3.48
CA GLY A 367 -2.84 30.70 2.67
C GLY A 367 -3.41 30.88 1.27
N ASN A 368 -4.58 30.36 0.92
CA ASN A 368 -5.14 30.41 -0.45
C ASN A 368 -4.25 29.71 -1.53
N GLU A 369 -3.49 28.71 -1.16
CA GLU A 369 -2.59 27.98 -2.05
C GLU A 369 -3.32 27.15 -3.11
N GLY A 370 -4.63 26.95 -2.98
CA GLY A 370 -5.46 26.20 -3.92
C GLY A 370 -6.93 26.21 -3.54
N VAL A 371 -7.74 25.56 -4.37
CA VAL A 371 -9.18 25.41 -4.12
C VAL A 371 -9.50 23.93 -3.98
N ILE A 372 -10.12 23.58 -2.86
CA ILE A 372 -10.65 22.23 -2.63
C ILE A 372 -12.05 22.15 -3.22
N SER A 373 -12.32 21.14 -4.01
CA SER A 373 -13.62 20.86 -4.62
C SER A 373 -13.84 19.35 -4.71
N GLY A 374 -15.10 18.93 -4.83
CA GLY A 374 -15.43 17.52 -5.05
C GLY A 374 -16.29 16.88 -3.95
N PHE A 375 -16.51 17.56 -2.83
CA PHE A 375 -17.49 17.15 -1.82
C PHE A 375 -18.85 17.73 -2.16
N GLY A 376 -19.53 17.18 -3.14
CA GLY A 376 -20.85 17.71 -3.53
C GLY A 376 -20.80 19.07 -4.23
N ASN A 377 -20.62 20.18 -3.54
CA ASN A 377 -20.47 21.52 -4.11
C ASN A 377 -19.37 22.37 -3.43
N ASP A 378 -18.87 21.94 -2.28
CA ASP A 378 -17.95 22.71 -1.45
C ASP A 378 -16.84 21.81 -0.88
N SER A 379 -15.97 22.37 -0.09
CA SER A 379 -14.93 21.68 0.66
C SER A 379 -15.47 20.85 1.86
N THR A 380 -16.75 20.44 1.84
CA THR A 380 -17.43 19.78 2.95
C THR A 380 -17.86 18.36 2.61
N VAL A 381 -17.44 17.39 3.40
CA VAL A 381 -18.02 16.03 3.44
C VAL A 381 -19.15 16.06 4.44
N ALA A 382 -20.39 15.99 3.96
CA ALA A 382 -21.57 15.99 4.80
C ALA A 382 -21.97 14.56 5.20
N GLY A 383 -22.22 14.34 6.49
CA GLY A 383 -22.86 13.13 6.98
C GLY A 383 -21.96 11.92 7.19
N LEU A 384 -20.81 12.10 7.83
CA LEU A 384 -20.09 11.00 8.47
C LEU A 384 -20.98 10.40 9.55
N THR A 385 -21.42 9.15 9.38
CA THR A 385 -22.40 8.50 10.27
C THR A 385 -21.77 7.36 11.05
N PHE A 386 -22.32 7.13 12.24
CA PHE A 386 -21.86 6.13 13.18
C PHE A 386 -23.04 5.29 13.69
N ASN A 387 -22.79 4.03 13.98
CA ASN A 387 -23.76 3.15 14.62
C ASN A 387 -23.92 3.51 16.12
N GLU A 388 -24.97 3.00 16.75
CA GLU A 388 -25.19 3.13 18.20
C GLU A 388 -24.06 2.55 19.06
N ASN A 389 -23.33 1.55 18.53
CA ASN A 389 -22.16 0.95 19.18
C ASN A 389 -20.86 1.77 19.00
N GLY A 390 -20.93 2.90 18.27
CA GLY A 390 -19.81 3.80 18.00
C GLY A 390 -18.91 3.41 16.82
N SER A 391 -19.23 2.33 16.07
CA SER A 391 -18.50 1.98 14.85
C SER A 391 -18.86 2.92 13.71
N PHE A 392 -17.93 3.16 12.80
CA PHE A 392 -18.18 3.94 11.59
C PHE A 392 -19.21 3.22 10.71
N LEU A 393 -20.20 3.92 10.20
CA LEU A 393 -21.23 3.35 9.33
C LEU A 393 -20.98 3.69 7.86
N GLY A 394 -20.61 4.94 7.58
CA GLY A 394 -20.41 5.43 6.22
C GLY A 394 -20.69 6.94 6.11
N VAL A 395 -20.65 7.44 4.87
CA VAL A 395 -20.94 8.84 4.53
C VAL A 395 -22.25 8.93 3.77
N VAL A 396 -23.16 9.76 4.22
CA VAL A 396 -24.49 9.93 3.60
C VAL A 396 -24.35 10.38 2.13
N GLY A 397 -25.02 9.64 1.23
CA GLY A 397 -25.05 9.96 -0.20
C GLY A 397 -23.88 9.42 -1.05
N THR A 398 -22.92 8.72 -0.45
CA THR A 398 -21.81 8.09 -1.17
C THR A 398 -21.94 6.58 -1.31
N SER A 399 -22.87 5.97 -0.57
CA SER A 399 -23.12 4.53 -0.65
C SER A 399 -23.72 4.14 -2.02
N VAL A 400 -23.11 3.18 -2.67
CA VAL A 400 -23.51 2.65 -3.98
C VAL A 400 -24.09 1.25 -3.79
N THR A 401 -25.16 0.94 -4.55
CA THR A 401 -25.73 -0.41 -4.57
C THR A 401 -24.90 -1.33 -5.44
N GLU A 402 -24.60 -2.54 -4.97
CA GLU A 402 -23.94 -3.56 -5.77
C GLU A 402 -24.84 -4.02 -6.92
N MET A 403 -24.25 -4.22 -8.09
CA MET A 403 -24.92 -4.72 -9.27
C MET A 403 -24.10 -5.81 -9.95
N LEU A 404 -24.68 -6.97 -10.11
CA LEU A 404 -24.14 -8.04 -10.95
C LEU A 404 -24.81 -7.98 -12.33
N ALA A 405 -24.09 -8.34 -13.37
CA ALA A 405 -24.64 -8.47 -14.71
C ALA A 405 -24.16 -9.75 -15.39
N SER A 406 -25.03 -10.33 -16.25
CA SER A 406 -24.63 -11.45 -17.08
C SER A 406 -23.51 -11.02 -18.05
N HIS A 407 -22.50 -11.88 -18.18
CA HIS A 407 -21.34 -11.57 -19.06
C HIS A 407 -21.74 -11.45 -20.54
N LEU A 408 -22.73 -12.24 -20.96
CA LEU A 408 -23.24 -12.22 -22.32
C LEU A 408 -24.72 -11.79 -22.31
N PRO A 409 -25.15 -10.97 -23.29
CA PRO A 409 -26.55 -10.60 -23.44
C PRO A 409 -27.40 -11.81 -23.91
N PHE A 410 -28.62 -11.90 -23.44
CA PHE A 410 -29.60 -12.77 -24.04
C PHE A 410 -30.07 -12.17 -25.34
N THR A 411 -30.04 -12.93 -26.42
CA THR A 411 -30.45 -12.51 -27.76
C THR A 411 -31.45 -13.47 -28.35
N SER A 412 -32.25 -12.98 -29.31
CA SER A 412 -33.18 -13.77 -30.10
C SER A 412 -33.17 -13.28 -31.54
N GLY A 413 -32.72 -14.15 -32.46
CA GLY A 413 -32.50 -13.77 -33.86
C GLY A 413 -31.44 -12.67 -34.05
N GLY A 414 -30.43 -12.63 -33.18
CA GLY A 414 -29.34 -11.62 -33.17
C GLY A 414 -29.74 -10.27 -32.58
N ALA A 415 -30.99 -10.06 -32.14
CA ALA A 415 -31.44 -8.86 -31.44
C ALA A 415 -31.48 -9.07 -29.93
N PRO A 416 -31.33 -8.03 -29.07
CA PRO A 416 -31.48 -8.14 -27.62
C PRO A 416 -32.85 -8.76 -27.26
N ALA A 417 -32.83 -9.73 -26.33
CA ALA A 417 -34.04 -10.32 -25.81
C ALA A 417 -34.84 -9.31 -24.97
N THR A 418 -36.14 -9.47 -24.96
CA THR A 418 -37.05 -8.70 -24.10
C THR A 418 -37.68 -9.60 -23.05
N SER A 419 -38.34 -9.03 -22.06
CA SER A 419 -39.06 -9.81 -21.04
C SER A 419 -40.16 -10.74 -21.66
N ALA A 420 -40.68 -10.40 -22.82
CA ALA A 420 -41.66 -11.22 -23.56
C ALA A 420 -40.99 -12.31 -24.40
N THR A 421 -39.69 -12.33 -24.58
CA THR A 421 -38.97 -13.33 -25.37
C THR A 421 -39.12 -14.71 -24.71
N SER A 422 -39.59 -15.70 -25.47
CA SER A 422 -39.66 -17.09 -24.99
C SER A 422 -38.27 -17.64 -24.77
N LEU A 423 -38.09 -18.43 -23.71
CA LEU A 423 -36.81 -19.11 -23.42
C LEU A 423 -36.37 -20.02 -24.58
N ASN A 424 -37.32 -20.60 -25.30
CA ASN A 424 -37.04 -21.42 -26.49
C ASN A 424 -36.61 -20.61 -27.73
N ALA A 425 -36.83 -19.32 -27.72
CA ALA A 425 -36.45 -18.41 -28.84
C ALA A 425 -35.12 -17.72 -28.62
N LEU A 426 -34.44 -17.98 -27.51
CA LEU A 426 -33.12 -17.44 -27.24
C LEU A 426 -32.05 -18.06 -28.14
N ASP A 427 -31.14 -17.25 -28.68
CA ASP A 427 -30.01 -17.75 -29.48
C ASP A 427 -29.06 -18.65 -28.64
N GLN A 428 -29.07 -18.49 -27.33
CA GLN A 428 -28.34 -19.31 -26.37
C GLN A 428 -29.03 -20.66 -26.08
N HIS A 429 -30.28 -20.84 -26.55
CA HIS A 429 -30.99 -22.07 -26.42
C HIS A 429 -30.60 -23.06 -27.52
N SER A 430 -30.31 -24.30 -27.18
CA SER A 430 -29.92 -25.37 -28.11
C SER A 430 -30.73 -26.62 -27.87
N GLY A 431 -31.05 -27.33 -28.94
CA GLY A 431 -31.81 -28.58 -28.89
C GLY A 431 -33.32 -28.41 -29.09
N ALA A 432 -34.13 -29.28 -28.51
CA ALA A 432 -35.59 -29.22 -28.58
C ALA A 432 -36.14 -28.14 -27.63
N ALA A 433 -37.40 -27.72 -27.87
CA ALA A 433 -38.06 -26.82 -26.93
C ALA A 433 -38.18 -27.43 -25.53
N TYR A 434 -38.16 -26.59 -24.49
CA TYR A 434 -38.39 -27.04 -23.13
C TYR A 434 -39.71 -27.76 -23.01
N ALA A 435 -39.67 -28.99 -22.49
CA ALA A 435 -40.83 -29.86 -22.26
C ALA A 435 -41.32 -29.76 -20.81
N ALA A 436 -42.51 -30.33 -20.56
CA ALA A 436 -43.05 -30.43 -19.20
C ALA A 436 -42.08 -31.24 -18.33
N GLY A 437 -41.61 -30.63 -17.22
CA GLY A 437 -40.64 -31.23 -16.30
C GLY A 437 -39.19 -30.71 -16.48
N ASP A 438 -38.91 -29.96 -17.54
CA ASP A 438 -37.61 -29.31 -17.67
C ASP A 438 -37.48 -28.11 -16.71
N ILE A 439 -36.37 -28.06 -16.02
CA ILE A 439 -36.14 -27.14 -14.89
C ILE A 439 -34.85 -26.35 -15.09
N ILE A 440 -34.95 -25.05 -14.86
CA ILE A 440 -33.79 -24.16 -14.65
C ILE A 440 -33.63 -23.96 -13.15
N GLN A 441 -32.46 -24.28 -12.61
CA GLN A 441 -32.14 -24.02 -11.21
C GLN A 441 -31.60 -22.61 -11.02
N ILE A 442 -32.17 -21.89 -10.06
CA ILE A 442 -31.76 -20.58 -9.60
C ILE A 442 -31.09 -20.78 -8.24
N SER A 443 -29.84 -20.38 -8.10
CA SER A 443 -29.07 -20.46 -6.85
C SER A 443 -28.14 -19.27 -6.70
N GLY A 444 -27.61 -19.02 -5.49
CA GLY A 444 -26.69 -17.94 -5.25
C GLY A 444 -26.60 -17.54 -3.79
N ILE A 445 -26.21 -16.29 -3.58
CA ILE A 445 -26.13 -15.65 -2.25
C ILE A 445 -26.86 -14.31 -2.36
N ASP A 446 -27.75 -14.01 -1.42
CA ASP A 446 -28.42 -12.71 -1.35
C ASP A 446 -27.50 -11.63 -0.76
N HIS A 447 -27.92 -10.35 -0.80
CA HIS A 447 -27.20 -9.20 -0.32
C HIS A 447 -26.59 -9.39 1.11
N ASP A 448 -27.34 -9.98 2.02
CA ASP A 448 -26.99 -10.17 3.42
C ASP A 448 -26.15 -11.43 3.72
N GLY A 449 -25.69 -12.14 2.68
CA GLY A 449 -24.97 -13.42 2.81
C GLY A 449 -25.88 -14.64 2.95
N THR A 450 -27.21 -14.47 2.89
CA THR A 450 -28.16 -15.61 2.93
C THR A 450 -27.99 -16.47 1.69
N LEU A 451 -27.74 -17.75 1.88
CA LEU A 451 -27.67 -18.72 0.79
C LEU A 451 -29.06 -18.93 0.16
N ILE A 452 -29.16 -18.62 -1.13
CA ILE A 452 -30.30 -19.02 -1.95
C ILE A 452 -30.01 -20.42 -2.47
N GLY A 453 -30.71 -21.38 -1.90
CA GLY A 453 -30.62 -22.79 -2.32
C GLY A 453 -31.15 -22.98 -3.74
N PRO A 454 -30.90 -24.13 -4.37
CA PRO A 454 -31.42 -24.37 -5.71
C PRO A 454 -32.96 -24.31 -5.70
N VAL A 455 -33.50 -23.28 -6.37
CA VAL A 455 -34.93 -23.09 -6.60
C VAL A 455 -35.24 -23.54 -8.01
N ASP A 456 -36.16 -24.50 -8.15
CA ASP A 456 -36.52 -25.11 -9.41
C ASP A 456 -37.56 -24.24 -10.14
N PHE A 457 -37.18 -23.71 -11.30
CA PHE A 457 -38.03 -22.94 -12.19
C PHE A 457 -38.44 -23.83 -13.39
N ALA A 458 -39.73 -24.11 -13.53
CA ALA A 458 -40.26 -24.90 -14.66
C ALA A 458 -40.17 -24.07 -15.95
N ALA A 459 -39.33 -24.50 -16.91
CA ALA A 459 -38.96 -23.70 -18.09
C ALA A 459 -39.96 -23.85 -19.27
N ALA A 460 -40.80 -24.87 -19.30
CA ALA A 460 -41.70 -25.16 -20.42
C ALA A 460 -42.71 -24.01 -20.66
N GLY A 461 -42.68 -23.42 -21.87
CA GLY A 461 -43.61 -22.36 -22.27
C GLY A 461 -43.38 -21.02 -21.58
N LYS A 462 -42.21 -20.82 -20.93
CA LYS A 462 -41.88 -19.64 -20.16
C LYS A 462 -41.06 -18.61 -20.96
N THR A 463 -41.11 -17.37 -20.53
CA THR A 463 -40.38 -16.22 -21.06
C THR A 463 -39.20 -15.83 -20.18
N VAL A 464 -38.31 -14.97 -20.69
CA VAL A 464 -37.22 -14.33 -19.91
C VAL A 464 -37.80 -13.54 -18.74
N GLY A 465 -38.96 -12.89 -18.93
CA GLY A 465 -39.64 -12.16 -17.85
C GLY A 465 -40.12 -13.08 -16.72
N ASP A 466 -40.65 -14.29 -17.06
CA ASP A 466 -41.03 -15.28 -16.04
C ASP A 466 -39.82 -15.75 -15.21
N LEU A 467 -38.67 -15.95 -15.86
CA LEU A 467 -37.42 -16.30 -15.19
C LEU A 467 -36.96 -15.18 -14.25
N ILE A 468 -36.96 -13.91 -14.72
CA ILE A 468 -36.65 -12.75 -13.90
C ILE A 468 -37.57 -12.62 -12.69
N ASN A 469 -38.86 -12.84 -12.89
CA ASN A 469 -39.82 -12.84 -11.78
C ASN A 469 -39.53 -13.94 -10.74
N SER A 470 -39.05 -15.11 -11.18
CA SER A 470 -38.67 -16.19 -10.29
C SER A 470 -37.36 -15.85 -9.53
N ILE A 471 -36.41 -15.20 -10.19
CA ILE A 471 -35.21 -14.68 -9.53
C ILE A 471 -35.63 -13.67 -8.45
N ASN A 472 -36.48 -12.70 -8.78
CA ASN A 472 -36.98 -11.70 -7.84
C ASN A 472 -37.76 -12.29 -6.65
N ALA A 473 -38.42 -13.41 -6.86
CA ALA A 473 -39.10 -14.12 -5.77
C ALA A 473 -38.11 -14.85 -4.84
N SER A 474 -36.95 -15.24 -5.37
CA SER A 474 -35.93 -15.98 -4.63
C SER A 474 -34.98 -15.05 -3.89
N PHE A 475 -34.63 -13.90 -4.47
CA PHE A 475 -33.75 -12.90 -3.91
C PHE A 475 -34.54 -11.75 -3.28
N THR A 476 -34.68 -11.75 -1.96
CA THR A 476 -35.47 -10.73 -1.25
C THR A 476 -34.70 -9.42 -1.04
N GLY A 477 -33.38 -9.49 -0.92
CA GLY A 477 -32.44 -8.35 -0.76
C GLY A 477 -31.97 -7.72 -2.06
N ALA A 478 -32.31 -8.31 -3.22
CA ALA A 478 -31.91 -7.78 -4.52
C ALA A 478 -33.08 -7.73 -5.51
N THR A 479 -32.90 -7.05 -6.64
CA THR A 479 -33.87 -6.94 -7.72
C THR A 479 -33.21 -7.28 -9.05
N ALA A 480 -33.75 -8.30 -9.75
CA ALA A 480 -33.32 -8.64 -11.10
C ALA A 480 -34.13 -7.85 -12.14
N ALA A 481 -33.48 -7.40 -13.18
CA ALA A 481 -34.07 -6.71 -14.32
C ALA A 481 -33.35 -7.11 -15.62
N LEU A 482 -34.02 -6.95 -16.78
CA LEU A 482 -33.37 -7.07 -18.07
C LEU A 482 -33.15 -5.65 -18.64
N ASP A 483 -31.95 -5.35 -19.04
CA ASP A 483 -31.65 -4.07 -19.64
C ASP A 483 -31.99 -4.04 -21.16
N ALA A 484 -31.85 -2.87 -21.79
CA ALA A 484 -32.14 -2.70 -23.21
C ALA A 484 -31.20 -3.47 -24.16
N SER A 485 -30.06 -3.95 -23.64
CA SER A 485 -29.07 -4.75 -24.38
C SER A 485 -29.30 -6.25 -24.23
N GLY A 486 -30.32 -6.69 -23.46
CA GLY A 486 -30.59 -8.08 -23.18
C GLY A 486 -29.73 -8.68 -22.05
N ILE A 487 -29.11 -7.86 -21.21
CA ILE A 487 -28.29 -8.28 -20.06
C ILE A 487 -29.19 -8.36 -18.83
N ILE A 488 -29.19 -9.51 -18.14
CA ILE A 488 -29.83 -9.62 -16.83
C ILE A 488 -28.94 -8.98 -15.80
N GLN A 489 -29.45 -7.98 -15.10
CA GLN A 489 -28.82 -7.27 -14.01
C GLN A 489 -29.49 -7.64 -12.70
N LEU A 490 -28.71 -7.97 -11.65
CA LEU A 490 -29.19 -8.18 -10.30
C LEU A 490 -28.61 -7.08 -9.41
N THR A 491 -29.46 -6.17 -8.95
CA THR A 491 -29.06 -5.00 -8.15
C THR A 491 -29.51 -5.18 -6.71
N SER A 492 -28.61 -4.97 -5.75
CA SER A 492 -28.95 -4.95 -4.33
C SER A 492 -30.00 -3.88 -4.04
N LYS A 493 -30.96 -4.15 -3.16
CA LYS A 493 -31.93 -3.15 -2.67
C LYS A 493 -31.36 -2.23 -1.61
N VAL A 494 -30.26 -2.62 -1.00
CA VAL A 494 -29.56 -1.86 0.03
C VAL A 494 -28.22 -1.43 -0.54
N SER A 495 -27.86 -0.18 -0.34
CA SER A 495 -26.52 0.30 -0.68
C SER A 495 -25.48 -0.24 0.30
N GLY A 496 -24.26 -0.42 -0.16
CA GLY A 496 -23.17 -0.97 0.61
C GLY A 496 -22.59 -2.25 0.02
N GLN A 497 -21.53 -2.76 0.62
CA GLN A 497 -20.96 -4.03 0.25
C GLN A 497 -21.96 -5.16 0.44
N SER A 498 -22.02 -6.06 -0.50
CA SER A 498 -22.89 -7.23 -0.43
C SER A 498 -22.13 -8.49 -0.84
N GLN A 499 -22.73 -9.63 -0.57
CA GLN A 499 -22.21 -10.95 -0.97
C GLN A 499 -22.98 -11.53 -2.15
N LEU A 500 -23.61 -10.66 -2.96
CA LEU A 500 -24.49 -11.04 -4.04
C LEU A 500 -23.81 -12.01 -5.00
N GLN A 501 -24.47 -13.13 -5.27
CA GLN A 501 -24.07 -14.08 -6.30
C GLN A 501 -25.32 -14.67 -6.95
N LEU A 502 -25.31 -14.81 -8.26
CA LEU A 502 -26.37 -15.45 -9.01
C LEU A 502 -25.78 -16.52 -9.92
N LYS A 503 -26.41 -17.70 -9.89
CA LYS A 503 -26.09 -18.78 -10.81
C LYS A 503 -27.41 -19.37 -11.36
N LEU A 504 -27.46 -19.43 -12.67
CA LEU A 504 -28.53 -20.11 -13.41
C LEU A 504 -27.96 -21.36 -14.08
N GLN A 505 -28.64 -22.48 -13.95
CA GLN A 505 -28.20 -23.75 -14.52
C GLN A 505 -29.37 -24.61 -14.95
N ASP A 506 -29.36 -25.10 -16.19
CA ASP A 506 -30.27 -26.16 -16.60
C ASP A 506 -29.91 -27.48 -15.91
N LEU A 507 -30.93 -28.22 -15.45
CA LEU A 507 -30.67 -29.53 -14.91
C LEU A 507 -30.14 -30.49 -16.00
N PRO A 508 -29.18 -31.39 -15.66
CA PRO A 508 -28.60 -32.33 -16.62
C PRO A 508 -29.65 -33.34 -17.18
N THR A 509 -30.73 -33.50 -16.47
CA THR A 509 -31.81 -34.47 -16.80
C THR A 509 -32.92 -33.89 -17.66
N ASN A 510 -32.83 -32.61 -18.07
CA ASN A 510 -33.79 -32.01 -18.98
C ASN A 510 -33.86 -32.80 -20.28
N ALA A 511 -35.07 -33.27 -20.63
CA ALA A 511 -35.33 -34.03 -21.87
C ALA A 511 -35.45 -33.12 -23.09
N GLY A 512 -35.74 -31.81 -22.88
CA GLY A 512 -35.85 -30.78 -23.91
C GLY A 512 -34.52 -30.11 -24.21
N GLY A 513 -34.58 -28.92 -24.72
CA GLY A 513 -33.41 -28.11 -24.99
C GLY A 513 -32.73 -27.55 -23.74
N LYS A 514 -31.60 -26.97 -23.94
CA LYS A 514 -30.80 -26.33 -22.89
C LYS A 514 -30.43 -24.92 -23.29
N THR A 515 -30.45 -24.00 -22.32
CA THR A 515 -29.94 -22.64 -22.48
C THR A 515 -28.59 -22.53 -21.83
N THR A 516 -27.64 -21.98 -22.56
CA THR A 516 -26.30 -21.67 -22.01
C THR A 516 -26.36 -20.33 -21.27
N TYR A 517 -26.20 -20.39 -19.97
CA TYR A 517 -26.12 -19.22 -19.11
C TYR A 517 -24.67 -18.82 -18.95
N SER A 518 -24.40 -17.52 -19.11
CA SER A 518 -23.08 -16.94 -18.76
C SER A 518 -22.97 -16.72 -17.26
N ASP A 519 -21.73 -16.59 -16.79
CA ASP A 519 -21.49 -16.18 -15.41
C ASP A 519 -21.97 -14.74 -15.19
N TYR A 520 -22.30 -14.42 -13.96
CA TYR A 520 -22.66 -13.09 -13.51
C TYR A 520 -21.44 -12.45 -12.86
N ASN A 521 -21.01 -11.31 -13.40
CA ASN A 521 -19.88 -10.56 -12.90
C ASN A 521 -20.35 -9.29 -12.20
N GLU A 522 -19.60 -8.90 -11.18
CA GLU A 522 -19.78 -7.61 -10.52
C GLU A 522 -19.45 -6.48 -11.52
N VAL A 523 -20.46 -5.67 -11.86
CA VAL A 523 -20.35 -4.51 -12.76
C VAL A 523 -20.20 -3.22 -11.94
N THR A 524 -20.90 -3.16 -10.81
CA THR A 524 -20.79 -2.08 -9.86
C THR A 524 -20.62 -2.68 -8.49
N ARG A 525 -19.49 -2.38 -7.86
CA ARG A 525 -19.24 -2.80 -6.49
C ARG A 525 -20.08 -1.97 -5.53
N GLY A 526 -20.75 -2.63 -4.61
CA GLY A 526 -21.42 -1.94 -3.53
C GLY A 526 -20.37 -1.29 -2.61
N THR A 527 -20.53 0.00 -2.32
CA THR A 527 -19.67 0.72 -1.38
C THR A 527 -20.51 1.22 -0.21
N ASP A 528 -19.95 1.09 0.98
CA ASP A 528 -20.57 1.58 2.21
C ASP A 528 -20.31 3.07 2.43
N GLY A 529 -19.75 3.75 1.42
CA GLY A 529 -19.47 5.17 1.43
C GLY A 529 -18.14 5.58 2.04
N ASP A 530 -17.29 4.64 2.38
CA ASP A 530 -15.96 4.86 2.94
C ASP A 530 -14.82 4.81 1.90
N ASP A 531 -15.01 4.04 0.82
CA ASP A 531 -13.95 3.77 -0.16
C ASP A 531 -13.84 4.79 -1.30
N ASP A 532 -14.87 5.60 -1.57
CA ASP A 532 -14.97 6.43 -2.77
C ASP A 532 -15.07 7.94 -2.52
N ILE A 533 -14.84 8.39 -1.28
CA ILE A 533 -14.83 9.82 -1.02
C ILE A 533 -13.52 10.39 -1.51
N THR A 534 -13.63 11.19 -2.53
CA THR A 534 -12.50 11.90 -3.11
C THR A 534 -12.72 13.41 -3.01
N PHE A 535 -11.64 14.14 -2.78
CA PHE A 535 -11.63 15.56 -3.02
C PHE A 535 -10.59 15.91 -4.07
N GLN A 536 -10.85 16.99 -4.79
CA GLN A 536 -9.93 17.51 -5.79
C GLN A 536 -9.37 18.82 -5.29
N ILE A 537 -8.06 18.96 -5.37
CA ILE A 537 -7.38 20.21 -5.16
C ILE A 537 -6.98 20.76 -6.53
N SER A 538 -7.39 21.98 -6.83
CA SER A 538 -7.03 22.68 -8.05
C SER A 538 -6.22 23.93 -7.72
N ASN A 539 -5.43 24.38 -8.70
CA ASN A 539 -4.58 25.59 -8.60
C ASN A 539 -3.48 25.53 -7.52
N LEU A 540 -3.07 24.33 -7.08
CA LEU A 540 -1.84 24.19 -6.30
C LEU A 540 -0.66 24.71 -7.12
N ALA A 541 0.12 25.61 -6.55
CA ALA A 541 1.34 26.18 -7.14
C ALA A 541 1.17 26.78 -8.56
N SER A 542 0.02 27.37 -8.88
CA SER A 542 -0.28 28.01 -10.18
C SER A 542 -0.27 27.05 -11.39
N PHE A 543 -0.27 25.76 -11.21
CA PHE A 543 -0.42 24.77 -12.25
C PHE A 543 -1.87 24.29 -12.29
N GLY A 544 -2.54 24.47 -13.42
CA GLY A 544 -3.96 24.14 -13.61
C GLY A 544 -4.33 22.66 -13.54
N ASN A 545 -3.49 21.81 -12.95
CA ASN A 545 -3.75 20.39 -12.77
C ASN A 545 -4.57 20.16 -11.50
N LYS A 546 -5.61 19.35 -11.65
CA LYS A 546 -6.41 18.88 -10.54
C LYS A 546 -5.77 17.63 -9.95
N GLN A 547 -5.52 17.63 -8.65
CA GLN A 547 -5.10 16.44 -7.90
C GLN A 547 -6.32 15.87 -7.19
N THR A 548 -6.57 14.59 -7.39
CA THR A 548 -7.63 13.86 -6.71
C THR A 548 -7.04 13.08 -5.55
N ILE A 549 -7.60 13.25 -4.36
CA ILE A 549 -7.17 12.55 -3.13
C ILE A 549 -8.35 11.77 -2.59
N LYS A 550 -8.14 10.50 -2.31
CA LYS A 550 -9.09 9.59 -1.71
C LYS A 550 -9.00 9.66 -0.20
N LEU A 551 -10.15 9.73 0.48
CA LEU A 551 -10.25 9.79 1.94
C LEU A 551 -10.76 8.45 2.47
N GLY A 552 -10.00 7.83 3.36
CA GLY A 552 -10.38 6.60 4.06
C GLY A 552 -10.75 6.90 5.50
N PHE A 553 -12.01 6.68 5.87
CA PHE A 553 -12.53 6.90 7.23
C PHE A 553 -12.61 5.60 8.05
N GLY A 554 -12.30 4.48 7.45
CA GLY A 554 -12.40 3.13 8.04
C GLY A 554 -13.46 2.29 7.35
N SER A 555 -13.46 0.99 7.65
CA SER A 555 -14.43 0.05 7.07
C SER A 555 -15.81 0.23 7.72
N SER A 556 -16.87 0.04 6.93
CA SER A 556 -18.24 0.07 7.43
C SER A 556 -18.46 -0.96 8.54
N ASN A 557 -19.13 -0.55 9.60
CA ASN A 557 -19.31 -1.32 10.84
C ASN A 557 -17.99 -1.68 11.56
N GLY A 558 -16.86 -1.07 11.14
CA GLY A 558 -15.52 -1.29 11.68
C GLY A 558 -15.11 -0.28 12.76
N PHE A 559 -13.96 -0.55 13.37
CA PHE A 559 -13.27 0.32 14.32
C PHE A 559 -11.82 0.58 13.90
N ASP A 560 -11.48 0.29 12.66
CA ASP A 560 -10.14 0.42 12.08
C ASP A 560 -9.82 1.84 11.61
N GLY A 561 -10.82 2.71 11.54
CA GLY A 561 -10.72 4.11 11.18
C GLY A 561 -11.26 5.06 12.25
N LEU A 562 -12.26 5.88 11.89
CA LEU A 562 -12.97 6.74 12.82
C LEU A 562 -13.97 5.93 13.66
N SER A 563 -14.14 6.36 14.88
CA SER A 563 -15.14 5.81 15.81
C SER A 563 -15.82 6.94 16.59
N GLN A 564 -16.95 6.64 17.24
CA GLN A 564 -17.68 7.62 18.05
C GLN A 564 -18.05 7.02 19.41
N PHE A 565 -17.22 7.32 20.41
CA PHE A 565 -17.48 6.96 21.81
C PHE A 565 -17.53 8.21 22.67
N GLY A 566 -18.17 8.13 23.84
CA GLY A 566 -18.08 9.20 24.83
C GLY A 566 -16.68 9.32 25.39
N GLY A 567 -16.06 10.50 25.28
CA GLY A 567 -14.71 10.77 25.74
C GLY A 567 -14.03 11.87 24.92
N PHE A 568 -12.72 11.95 24.99
CA PHE A 568 -11.98 12.96 24.23
C PHE A 568 -12.00 12.67 22.74
N THR A 569 -12.14 13.73 21.94
CA THR A 569 -11.96 13.66 20.50
C THR A 569 -10.46 13.51 20.17
N THR A 570 -10.13 12.45 19.45
CA THR A 570 -8.77 12.13 18.97
C THR A 570 -8.73 11.89 17.46
N ALA A 571 -9.83 12.14 16.76
CA ALA A 571 -9.94 11.95 15.32
C ALA A 571 -8.89 12.79 14.58
N ALA A 572 -8.09 12.14 13.76
CA ALA A 572 -7.03 12.79 13.01
C ALA A 572 -6.76 12.05 11.68
N ALA A 573 -6.29 12.81 10.68
CA ALA A 573 -5.65 12.25 9.51
C ALA A 573 -4.27 11.73 9.94
N THR A 574 -4.06 10.41 9.86
CA THR A 574 -2.89 9.74 10.46
C THR A 574 -1.89 9.24 9.44
N GLN A 575 -2.32 8.99 8.22
CA GLN A 575 -1.49 8.43 7.16
C GLN A 575 -1.81 9.08 5.83
N GLN A 576 -0.80 9.23 5.00
CA GLN A 576 -0.89 9.60 3.60
C GLN A 576 0.27 8.93 2.84
N ASP A 577 0.16 8.75 1.52
CA ASP A 577 1.07 7.97 0.69
C ASP A 577 2.04 8.81 -0.14
N GLY A 578 1.91 10.12 -0.12
CA GLY A 578 2.79 11.04 -0.82
C GLY A 578 4.11 11.31 -0.08
N PHE A 579 5.12 11.75 -0.80
CA PHE A 579 6.40 12.17 -0.24
C PHE A 579 7.16 13.09 -1.19
N ALA A 580 8.00 13.94 -0.60
CA ALA A 580 8.86 14.83 -1.37
C ALA A 580 9.92 14.06 -2.16
N GLN A 581 10.50 14.74 -3.14
CA GLN A 581 11.71 14.23 -3.79
C GLN A 581 12.83 13.99 -2.76
N GLY A 582 13.63 12.95 -2.98
CA GLY A 582 14.71 12.57 -2.07
C GLY A 582 16.04 12.37 -2.77
N THR A 583 17.16 12.70 -2.10
CA THR A 583 18.49 12.34 -2.53
C THR A 583 19.02 11.18 -1.69
N LEU A 584 19.81 10.29 -2.29
CA LEU A 584 20.42 9.17 -1.57
C LEU A 584 21.40 9.70 -0.52
N VAL A 585 21.12 9.41 0.75
CA VAL A 585 21.95 9.82 1.91
C VAL A 585 22.91 8.70 2.28
N ASP A 586 22.42 7.46 2.32
CA ASP A 586 23.18 6.33 2.84
C ASP A 586 22.76 5.03 2.14
N VAL A 587 23.64 4.02 2.18
CA VAL A 587 23.41 2.68 1.64
C VAL A 587 23.71 1.65 2.70
N SER A 588 22.91 0.61 2.76
CA SER A 588 23.16 -0.58 3.57
C SER A 588 22.97 -1.84 2.73
N VAL A 589 23.57 -2.94 3.14
CA VAL A 589 23.41 -4.24 2.48
C VAL A 589 22.85 -5.22 3.48
N GLU A 590 21.77 -5.87 3.10
CA GLU A 590 21.10 -6.87 3.92
C GLU A 590 21.68 -8.28 3.75
N ASN A 591 21.32 -9.20 4.62
CA ASN A 591 21.88 -10.57 4.61
C ASN A 591 21.52 -11.37 3.35
N ASP A 592 20.44 -11.01 2.69
CA ASP A 592 20.00 -11.57 1.40
C ASP A 592 20.66 -10.90 0.18
N GLY A 593 21.64 -10.01 0.44
CA GLY A 593 22.38 -9.29 -0.59
C GLY A 593 21.63 -8.11 -1.20
N THR A 594 20.46 -7.74 -0.68
CA THR A 594 19.74 -6.56 -1.13
C THR A 594 20.47 -5.30 -0.65
N ILE A 595 20.84 -4.45 -1.59
CA ILE A 595 21.37 -3.12 -1.33
C ILE A 595 20.18 -2.19 -1.17
N THR A 596 20.01 -1.64 0.03
CA THR A 596 18.96 -0.67 0.35
C THR A 596 19.57 0.73 0.47
N GLY A 597 18.88 1.71 -0.11
CA GLY A 597 19.24 3.13 -0.03
C GLY A 597 18.31 3.87 0.90
N GLN A 598 18.86 4.63 1.82
CA GLN A 598 18.12 5.58 2.65
C GLN A 598 18.17 6.96 1.99
N PHE A 599 17.00 7.54 1.73
CA PHE A 599 16.84 8.82 1.05
C PHE A 599 16.53 9.96 2.03
N SER A 600 16.83 11.20 1.63
CA SER A 600 16.62 12.40 2.47
C SER A 600 15.16 12.67 2.82
N ASN A 601 14.22 12.05 2.10
CA ASN A 601 12.79 12.10 2.38
C ASN A 601 12.34 11.02 3.41
N GLY A 602 13.29 10.33 4.05
CA GLY A 602 13.04 9.31 5.07
C GLY A 602 12.65 7.93 4.52
N ARG A 603 12.57 7.76 3.19
CA ARG A 603 12.26 6.48 2.59
C ARG A 603 13.49 5.59 2.45
N THR A 604 13.25 4.30 2.51
CA THR A 604 14.23 3.25 2.23
C THR A 604 13.74 2.47 1.02
N GLU A 605 14.58 2.41 -0.03
CA GLU A 605 14.25 1.72 -1.27
C GLU A 605 15.33 0.69 -1.61
N ALA A 606 14.92 -0.44 -2.17
CA ALA A 606 15.85 -1.46 -2.64
C ALA A 606 16.46 -1.03 -3.98
N ILE A 607 17.78 -0.88 -4.01
CA ILE A 607 18.52 -0.41 -5.18
C ILE A 607 18.91 -1.55 -6.10
N ALA A 608 19.45 -2.65 -5.55
CA ALA A 608 19.92 -3.81 -6.31
C ALA A 608 20.01 -5.03 -5.38
N GLN A 609 20.17 -6.22 -5.94
CA GLN A 609 20.51 -7.43 -5.20
C GLN A 609 21.78 -8.06 -5.74
N ILE A 610 22.77 -8.28 -4.87
CA ILE A 610 24.08 -8.82 -5.23
C ILE A 610 23.95 -10.29 -5.69
N ALA A 611 24.63 -10.64 -6.77
CA ALA A 611 24.70 -11.99 -7.25
C ALA A 611 25.79 -12.80 -6.54
N LEU A 612 25.47 -14.02 -6.12
CA LEU A 612 26.43 -15.02 -5.72
C LEU A 612 26.48 -16.17 -6.71
N ALA A 613 27.68 -16.66 -6.99
CA ALA A 613 27.89 -17.86 -7.79
C ALA A 613 28.23 -19.05 -6.90
N THR A 614 27.63 -20.19 -7.18
CA THR A 614 27.97 -21.49 -6.61
C THR A 614 28.40 -22.46 -7.67
N PHE A 615 29.24 -23.44 -7.34
CA PHE A 615 29.81 -24.39 -8.24
C PHE A 615 29.57 -25.82 -7.75
N ALA A 616 29.44 -26.76 -8.69
CA ALA A 616 29.33 -28.18 -8.37
C ALA A 616 30.62 -28.71 -7.73
N ASN A 617 31.76 -28.23 -8.19
CA ASN A 617 33.08 -28.53 -7.63
C ASN A 617 33.90 -27.23 -7.48
N PRO A 618 33.78 -26.53 -6.39
CA PRO A 618 34.46 -25.24 -6.19
C PRO A 618 36.00 -25.39 -6.03
N GLU A 619 36.51 -26.56 -5.62
CA GLU A 619 37.94 -26.82 -5.54
C GLU A 619 38.59 -26.91 -6.92
N GLY A 620 37.81 -27.17 -7.96
CA GLY A 620 38.26 -27.22 -9.35
C GLY A 620 38.40 -25.87 -10.06
N LEU A 621 38.15 -24.75 -9.38
CA LEU A 621 38.27 -23.40 -9.93
C LEU A 621 39.73 -23.05 -10.22
N ASP A 622 39.97 -22.38 -11.34
CA ASP A 622 41.28 -21.84 -11.70
C ASP A 622 41.53 -20.52 -10.94
N ARG A 623 42.62 -20.45 -10.21
CA ARG A 623 43.06 -19.21 -9.54
C ARG A 623 43.74 -18.28 -10.53
N THR A 624 43.39 -17.01 -10.43
CA THR A 624 44.04 -15.93 -11.19
C THR A 624 44.60 -14.88 -10.24
N SER A 625 45.20 -13.80 -10.74
CA SER A 625 45.70 -12.70 -9.95
C SER A 625 44.55 -12.04 -9.13
N SER A 626 44.90 -11.33 -8.09
CA SER A 626 43.97 -10.52 -7.27
C SER A 626 42.90 -11.33 -6.50
N ASN A 627 43.22 -12.59 -6.12
CA ASN A 627 42.30 -13.53 -5.45
C ASN A 627 41.00 -13.80 -6.22
N TYR A 628 41.10 -13.75 -7.54
CA TYR A 628 40.02 -14.13 -8.43
C TYR A 628 40.10 -15.59 -8.84
N PHE A 629 38.94 -16.13 -9.16
CA PHE A 629 38.76 -17.47 -9.68
C PHE A 629 38.05 -17.41 -11.04
N LYS A 630 38.38 -18.32 -11.92
CA LYS A 630 37.68 -18.59 -13.19
C LYS A 630 37.13 -20.01 -13.17
N TYR A 631 35.96 -20.19 -13.76
CA TYR A 631 35.39 -21.52 -13.92
C TYR A 631 36.05 -22.24 -15.09
N ASN A 632 36.13 -23.55 -15.01
CA ASN A 632 36.61 -24.44 -16.03
C ASN A 632 35.75 -25.71 -16.09
N SER A 633 36.15 -26.67 -16.92
CA SER A 633 35.43 -27.94 -17.07
C SER A 633 35.42 -28.80 -15.79
N SER A 634 36.38 -28.62 -14.88
CA SER A 634 36.46 -29.37 -13.61
C SER A 634 35.56 -28.74 -12.50
N SER A 635 35.40 -27.44 -12.51
CA SER A 635 34.53 -26.74 -11.55
C SER A 635 33.03 -26.83 -11.90
N GLY A 636 32.75 -27.07 -13.19
CA GLY A 636 31.41 -26.94 -13.76
C GLY A 636 31.03 -25.49 -14.04
N THR A 637 29.87 -25.28 -14.62
CA THR A 637 29.30 -23.95 -14.90
C THR A 637 28.82 -23.29 -13.61
N PRO A 638 28.99 -21.95 -13.44
CA PRO A 638 28.49 -21.22 -12.29
C PRO A 638 26.96 -21.23 -12.26
N THR A 639 26.39 -21.52 -11.09
CA THR A 639 24.99 -21.26 -10.81
C THR A 639 24.91 -19.93 -10.09
N ILE A 640 24.37 -18.91 -10.78
CA ILE A 640 24.21 -17.55 -10.24
C ILE A 640 22.84 -17.44 -9.60
N ALA A 641 22.79 -17.02 -8.35
CA ALA A 641 21.57 -16.90 -7.55
C ALA A 641 21.67 -15.75 -6.56
N ALA A 642 20.56 -15.37 -5.98
CA ALA A 642 20.53 -14.47 -4.83
C ALA A 642 21.13 -15.15 -3.59
N PRO A 643 21.76 -14.42 -2.68
CA PRO A 643 22.15 -14.95 -1.38
C PRO A 643 20.93 -15.57 -0.65
N LEU A 644 21.19 -16.54 0.23
CA LEU A 644 20.17 -17.35 0.91
C LEU A 644 19.28 -18.19 -0.02
N SER A 645 19.62 -18.29 -1.30
CA SER A 645 18.88 -19.10 -2.27
C SER A 645 19.69 -20.36 -2.64
N GLY A 646 19.09 -21.53 -2.54
CA GLY A 646 19.72 -22.80 -2.85
C GLY A 646 20.93 -23.10 -1.94
N SER A 647 22.14 -23.24 -2.54
CA SER A 647 23.41 -23.46 -1.82
C SER A 647 24.22 -22.17 -1.57
N ALA A 648 23.69 -21.01 -1.98
CA ALA A 648 24.34 -19.73 -1.74
C ALA A 648 24.20 -19.31 -0.27
N GLY A 649 25.29 -18.84 0.31
CA GLY A 649 25.36 -18.34 1.67
C GLY A 649 24.70 -16.97 1.82
N SER A 650 24.76 -16.42 3.03
CA SER A 650 24.33 -15.06 3.32
C SER A 650 25.46 -14.06 3.18
N ILE A 651 25.13 -12.80 2.97
CA ILE A 651 26.07 -11.68 2.96
C ILE A 651 26.06 -11.00 4.34
N GLN A 652 27.23 -10.74 4.86
CA GLN A 652 27.42 -9.90 6.04
C GLN A 652 28.03 -8.56 5.62
N SER A 653 27.32 -7.47 5.87
CA SER A 653 27.76 -6.12 5.61
C SER A 653 28.66 -5.61 6.74
N GLY A 654 29.59 -4.72 6.41
CA GLY A 654 30.51 -4.11 7.38
C GLY A 654 31.65 -5.02 7.84
N ALA A 655 31.85 -6.15 7.17
CA ALA A 655 32.88 -7.10 7.50
C ALA A 655 33.60 -7.65 6.24
N LEU A 656 34.85 -8.06 6.41
CA LEU A 656 35.63 -8.74 5.39
C LEU A 656 36.00 -10.14 5.87
N GLU A 657 36.07 -11.08 4.94
CA GLU A 657 36.60 -12.42 5.23
C GLU A 657 38.12 -12.39 5.24
N SER A 658 38.75 -12.65 6.38
CA SER A 658 40.20 -12.79 6.50
C SER A 658 40.69 -14.05 5.82
N SER A 659 41.99 -14.11 5.55
CA SER A 659 42.67 -15.35 5.09
C SER A 659 42.36 -16.53 6.01
N ASN A 660 42.16 -17.72 5.44
CA ASN A 660 42.01 -18.94 6.22
C ASN A 660 43.34 -19.65 6.54
N VAL A 661 44.47 -18.94 6.40
CA VAL A 661 45.81 -19.45 6.69
C VAL A 661 46.03 -19.48 8.19
N ASP A 662 46.34 -20.67 8.72
CA ASP A 662 46.85 -20.83 10.09
C ASP A 662 48.37 -20.69 10.08
N ILE A 663 48.84 -19.55 10.55
CA ILE A 663 50.26 -19.20 10.57
C ILE A 663 51.08 -20.26 11.37
N GLY A 664 50.55 -20.79 12.46
CA GLY A 664 51.27 -21.80 13.29
C GLY A 664 51.40 -23.14 12.56
N ALA A 665 50.31 -23.56 11.89
CA ALA A 665 50.32 -24.79 11.08
C ALA A 665 51.28 -24.65 9.89
N GLU A 666 51.23 -23.50 9.17
CA GLU A 666 52.11 -23.25 8.01
C GLU A 666 53.59 -23.18 8.42
N PHE A 667 53.97 -22.56 9.55
CA PHE A 667 55.34 -22.60 10.06
C PHE A 667 55.81 -24.02 10.38
N THR A 668 54.93 -24.83 10.95
CA THR A 668 55.26 -26.23 11.23
C THR A 668 55.51 -27.00 9.93
N GLN A 669 54.67 -26.81 8.93
CA GLN A 669 54.84 -27.39 7.58
C GLN A 669 56.11 -26.87 6.90
N LEU A 670 56.45 -25.61 7.02
CA LEU A 670 57.67 -25.02 6.48
C LEU A 670 58.92 -25.67 7.08
N ILE A 671 58.94 -25.82 8.40
CA ILE A 671 60.06 -26.50 9.08
C ILE A 671 60.16 -27.98 8.66
N ALA A 672 59.02 -28.65 8.53
CA ALA A 672 58.98 -30.04 8.06
C ALA A 672 59.52 -30.18 6.63
N ALA A 673 59.07 -29.28 5.71
CA ALA A 673 59.53 -29.23 4.33
C ALA A 673 61.02 -28.90 4.22
N GLN A 674 61.53 -27.93 5.00
CA GLN A 674 62.95 -27.58 5.07
C GLN A 674 63.79 -28.75 5.52
N ARG A 675 63.38 -29.44 6.62
CA ARG A 675 64.10 -30.62 7.12
C ARG A 675 64.04 -31.78 6.09
N GLY A 676 62.87 -32.04 5.46
CA GLY A 676 62.70 -33.00 4.43
C GLY A 676 63.64 -32.72 3.22
N TYR A 677 63.73 -31.46 2.78
CA TYR A 677 64.65 -31.01 1.76
C TYR A 677 66.10 -31.26 2.15
N GLN A 678 66.53 -30.88 3.37
CA GLN A 678 67.89 -31.08 3.83
C GLN A 678 68.30 -32.55 3.94
N VAL A 679 67.41 -33.45 4.40
CA VAL A 679 67.67 -34.87 4.49
C VAL A 679 67.82 -35.48 3.11
N ASN A 680 66.93 -35.12 2.17
CA ASN A 680 67.00 -35.62 0.81
C ASN A 680 68.21 -35.04 0.02
N ALA A 681 68.65 -33.82 0.32
CA ALA A 681 69.87 -33.23 -0.22
C ALA A 681 71.14 -33.99 0.25
N ARG A 682 71.18 -34.37 1.55
CA ARG A 682 72.27 -35.20 2.05
C ARG A 682 72.24 -36.62 1.42
N ALA A 683 71.06 -37.23 1.28
CA ALA A 683 70.91 -38.52 0.65
C ALA A 683 71.32 -38.49 -0.86
N PHE A 684 71.02 -37.41 -1.56
CA PHE A 684 71.44 -37.14 -2.93
C PHE A 684 72.97 -37.02 -3.01
N SER A 685 73.59 -36.20 -2.15
CA SER A 685 75.04 -36.05 -2.07
C SER A 685 75.78 -37.37 -1.77
N ALA A 686 75.30 -38.14 -0.80
CA ALA A 686 75.83 -39.46 -0.45
C ALA A 686 75.71 -40.44 -1.61
N ALA A 687 74.55 -40.46 -2.35
CA ALA A 687 74.37 -41.28 -3.52
C ALA A 687 75.31 -40.88 -4.67
N ASN A 688 75.55 -39.57 -4.85
CA ASN A 688 76.49 -39.05 -5.82
C ASN A 688 77.97 -39.46 -5.53
N GLN A 689 78.38 -39.30 -4.25
CA GLN A 689 79.71 -39.74 -3.77
C GLN A 689 79.95 -41.23 -4.01
N MET A 690 78.95 -42.07 -3.70
CA MET A 690 79.01 -43.49 -3.95
C MET A 690 79.10 -43.81 -5.46
N MET A 691 78.47 -42.98 -6.31
CA MET A 691 78.63 -43.15 -7.78
C MET A 691 80.03 -42.76 -8.26
N GLU A 692 80.61 -41.71 -7.73
CA GLU A 692 82.01 -41.30 -8.03
C GLU A 692 83.01 -42.33 -7.57
N GLU A 693 82.84 -42.88 -6.36
CA GLU A 693 83.68 -43.97 -5.88
C GLU A 693 83.55 -45.20 -6.76
N MET A 694 82.36 -45.56 -7.21
CA MET A 694 82.14 -46.65 -8.08
C MET A 694 82.77 -46.46 -9.51
N ALA A 695 82.67 -45.21 -10.00
CA ALA A 695 83.33 -44.83 -11.26
C ALA A 695 84.85 -44.88 -11.16
N ASN A 696 85.43 -44.55 -10.00
CA ASN A 696 86.82 -44.63 -9.68
C ASN A 696 87.34 -46.11 -9.52
N LEU A 697 86.49 -47.03 -9.01
CA LEU A 697 86.74 -48.41 -8.85
C LEU A 697 86.71 -49.18 -10.24
N LEU A 698 86.04 -48.59 -11.21
CA LEU A 698 85.95 -49.13 -12.58
C LEU A 698 87.05 -48.66 -13.54
N ARG A 699 87.91 -47.75 -13.07
CA ARG A 699 89.14 -47.31 -13.72
C ARG A 699 90.33 -48.12 -13.21
#